data_5f4a7a2883a05444fb03d351bcff6992
#
_entry.id   5f4a7a2883a05444fb03d351bcff6992
#
_cell.length_a   1.000
_cell.length_b   1.000
_cell.length_c   1.000
_cell.angle_alpha   90.00
_cell.angle_beta   90.00
_cell.angle_gamma   90.00
#
_symmetry.space_group_name_H-M   'P 1'
#
loop_
_entity.id
_entity.type
_entity.pdbx_description
1 polymer ?
#
loop_
_entity_poly.entity_id
_entity_poly.type
_entity_poly.pdbx_seq_one_letter_code
_entity_poly.pdbx_strand_id
1 'polypeptide(L)'
;MSVYPALIYAILQEDRILKKYGVNELRKMYLEFFESKGHLAMKSFSLVPHNDNSLLLINAGMAPLKPYFTGQEIPPRKRVTTCQKCIRTGDIENVGKTDRHGTFFEMLGNFSFGDYFKHEAIAWSWEFLTEVVGLDADRLYPSVYLEDDEAFAIWRDEIGIAPERIFKFGKEDNFWEHGAGPCGPCSEIYYDRGEKYGCGKPGCTVGCDCDRYMEVWNNVFTQFENDGHNNYTTLKQKNIDTGMGLERLAVIVQDVGSIFDVDTIRSLRDKICEVAKKTYKENEQDDISIRLITDHIRSATFMISDGIMPSNEGRGYVLRRIIRRAARHGRLLGIEGKFLAELSKTVIEGSKDGYPELEEKKDFIYNVIIQEEGKFNKTIDQGLAILADLEESMKEKGVKELDGQDAFKLYDTYGFPLDLTKEILEEKGYTVNEEAFQTCMNEQKEKARSARKTTNYMGADVTVYESIDPSVTSTFVGYETQECDSKITVMTTDTELTEALTDGQAGTIFVDETPFYATGGGQHADSGVITCKDGEFIVEDVVKMLGGKIGHIGHVTKGMFKVGDTVTLSVNKVQRADTAKGHSATHLLQKSLRTVLGNHVEQSGSYVDKDRLRFDFSHFQALTAEELAEVEKMVNEKIAEDLTVSTEIMSVDEAKNTGAMALFGEKYGDKVRVVTMGDFSKEFCAGTHVPHTGVIKAFKIISETGVAAGIRRIEALTGDGVMKYYLDEEKTLHEAAKAAKAEPHKLAEKIQSMLDEIKALSAENEKLKDQIAKSEVADVMDQVVEAGDYKVLPVSVKDVDMNALRTLGDDLKGKIGSGVVILASDMGGKVNLIVTATDDAVKAGAHAGKIIKEAAALVGGGGGGRPNMAQAGGKNPAGIKAALEKAVEIAKEQL
;
A
#
# COMPACT_ATOMS: atom_id res chain seq x y z
N MET A 1 -22.08 -56.69 52.43
CA MET A 1 -22.66 -55.36 52.34
C MET A 1 -21.57 -54.38 51.97
N SER A 2 -21.79 -53.56 50.99
CA SER A 2 -21.01 -52.42 50.48
C SER A 2 -20.07 -52.70 49.29
N VAL A 3 -20.70 -52.87 48.09
CA VAL A 3 -19.97 -52.74 46.79
C VAL A 3 -20.60 -51.64 45.96
N TYR A 4 -21.54 -50.87 46.50
CA TYR A 4 -22.31 -49.85 45.80
C TYR A 4 -21.70 -48.41 45.67
N PRO A 5 -20.75 -47.95 46.51
CA PRO A 5 -20.21 -46.60 46.31
C PRO A 5 -19.18 -46.48 45.19
N ALA A 6 -18.38 -47.51 44.92
CA ALA A 6 -17.35 -47.47 43.88
C ALA A 6 -17.90 -47.51 42.46
N LEU A 7 -19.07 -48.19 42.30
CA LEU A 7 -19.72 -48.25 40.96
C LEU A 7 -20.46 -46.95 40.61
N ILE A 8 -21.00 -46.24 41.59
CA ILE A 8 -21.63 -44.92 41.38
C ILE A 8 -20.56 -43.87 41.10
N TYR A 9 -19.36 -43.97 41.74
CA TYR A 9 -18.26 -43.08 41.44
C TYR A 9 -17.66 -43.35 40.04
N ALA A 10 -17.60 -44.58 39.58
CA ALA A 10 -17.16 -44.92 38.24
C ALA A 10 -18.18 -44.53 37.15
N ILE A 11 -19.48 -44.61 37.46
CA ILE A 11 -20.55 -44.20 36.53
C ILE A 11 -20.66 -42.67 36.42
N LEU A 12 -20.27 -41.92 37.46
CA LEU A 12 -20.18 -40.44 37.44
C LEU A 12 -18.91 -39.92 36.81
N GLN A 13 -17.90 -40.75 36.54
CA GLN A 13 -16.69 -40.37 35.79
C GLN A 13 -16.77 -40.65 34.28
N GLU A 14 -17.76 -41.45 33.80
CA GLU A 14 -17.82 -41.90 32.41
C GLU A 14 -18.53 -40.93 31.47
N ASP A 15 -19.16 -39.80 31.92
CA ASP A 15 -19.93 -38.91 31.04
C ASP A 15 -19.69 -37.39 31.30
N ARG A 16 -18.48 -36.97 31.63
CA ARG A 16 -18.07 -35.57 31.31
C ARG A 16 -17.48 -35.55 29.90
N ILE A 17 -18.29 -35.83 28.89
CA ILE A 17 -17.97 -35.43 27.53
C ILE A 17 -17.90 -33.89 27.52
N LEU A 18 -16.73 -33.35 27.43
CA LEU A 18 -16.52 -31.90 27.28
C LEU A 18 -17.41 -31.45 26.12
N LYS A 19 -18.35 -30.56 26.39
CA LYS A 19 -19.20 -30.02 25.33
C LYS A 19 -18.28 -29.26 24.37
N LYS A 20 -18.21 -29.68 23.12
CA LYS A 20 -17.39 -29.05 22.11
C LYS A 20 -18.05 -27.75 21.67
N TYR A 21 -17.54 -26.63 22.13
CA TYR A 21 -17.97 -25.31 21.72
C TYR A 21 -17.19 -24.85 20.48
N GLY A 22 -17.88 -24.19 19.57
CA GLY A 22 -17.25 -23.51 18.41
C GLY A 22 -16.58 -22.19 18.83
N VAL A 23 -15.69 -21.67 17.96
CA VAL A 23 -14.98 -20.40 18.19
C VAL A 23 -15.96 -19.26 18.45
N ASN A 24 -17.03 -19.15 17.68
CA ASN A 24 -18.04 -18.09 17.82
C ASN A 24 -18.82 -18.22 19.14
N GLU A 25 -19.09 -19.44 19.59
CA GLU A 25 -19.73 -19.69 20.89
C GLU A 25 -18.79 -19.30 22.04
N LEU A 26 -17.54 -19.70 21.99
CA LEU A 26 -16.53 -19.37 23.02
C LEU A 26 -16.36 -17.85 23.15
N ARG A 27 -16.27 -17.13 22.03
CA ARG A 27 -16.22 -15.67 22.03
C ARG A 27 -17.42 -15.06 22.73
N LYS A 28 -18.60 -15.50 22.39
CA LYS A 28 -19.86 -15.03 23.00
C LYS A 28 -19.91 -15.37 24.49
N MET A 29 -19.60 -16.61 24.88
CA MET A 29 -19.59 -17.06 26.28
C MET A 29 -18.66 -16.19 27.14
N TYR A 30 -17.47 -15.85 26.63
CA TYR A 30 -16.52 -15.00 27.34
C TYR A 30 -17.07 -13.59 27.58
N LEU A 31 -17.57 -12.95 26.54
CA LEU A 31 -18.10 -11.58 26.66
C LEU A 31 -19.31 -11.55 27.60
N GLU A 32 -20.27 -12.48 27.46
CA GLU A 32 -21.44 -12.59 28.33
C GLU A 32 -21.07 -12.88 29.81
N PHE A 33 -20.05 -13.70 30.02
CA PHE A 33 -19.55 -13.97 31.38
C PHE A 33 -19.05 -12.69 32.03
N PHE A 34 -18.17 -11.93 31.35
CA PHE A 34 -17.65 -10.70 31.91
C PHE A 34 -18.67 -9.57 31.99
N GLU A 35 -19.66 -9.51 31.09
CA GLU A 35 -20.83 -8.63 31.25
C GLU A 35 -21.59 -8.95 32.56
N SER A 36 -21.75 -10.24 32.91
CA SER A 36 -22.35 -10.67 34.18
C SER A 36 -21.54 -10.21 35.41
N LYS A 37 -20.22 -10.02 35.25
CA LYS A 37 -19.33 -9.44 36.26
C LYS A 37 -19.27 -7.91 36.25
N GLY A 38 -20.14 -7.25 35.46
CA GLY A 38 -20.28 -5.80 35.37
C GLY A 38 -19.34 -5.10 34.39
N HIS A 39 -18.69 -5.83 33.50
CA HIS A 39 -17.87 -5.27 32.43
C HIS A 39 -18.74 -4.71 31.30
N LEU A 40 -18.22 -3.68 30.62
CA LEU A 40 -18.76 -3.22 29.35
C LEU A 40 -18.10 -4.00 28.21
N ALA A 41 -18.88 -4.79 27.48
CA ALA A 41 -18.38 -5.42 26.28
C ALA A 41 -18.19 -4.37 25.17
N MET A 42 -16.95 -4.15 24.76
CA MET A 42 -16.59 -3.25 23.68
C MET A 42 -16.32 -4.04 22.40
N LYS A 43 -16.66 -3.43 21.26
CA LYS A 43 -16.30 -3.98 19.95
C LYS A 43 -14.77 -4.02 19.81
N SER A 44 -14.27 -4.96 19.01
CA SER A 44 -12.86 -4.98 18.64
C SER A 44 -12.46 -3.66 17.97
N PHE A 45 -11.34 -3.13 18.39
CA PHE A 45 -10.73 -1.97 17.73
C PHE A 45 -10.13 -2.39 16.38
N SER A 46 -9.87 -1.41 15.53
CA SER A 46 -9.15 -1.61 14.28
C SER A 46 -7.75 -2.16 14.54
N LEU A 47 -7.25 -2.99 13.61
CA LEU A 47 -5.85 -3.42 13.58
C LEU A 47 -4.87 -2.26 13.37
N VAL A 48 -5.37 -1.12 12.89
CA VAL A 48 -4.58 0.11 12.71
C VAL A 48 -4.55 0.87 14.05
N PRO A 49 -3.37 1.02 14.68
CA PRO A 49 -3.25 1.75 15.93
C PRO A 49 -3.66 3.22 15.77
N HIS A 50 -4.46 3.74 16.71
CA HIS A 50 -4.77 5.15 16.80
C HIS A 50 -3.80 5.82 17.78
N ASN A 51 -3.13 6.90 17.33
CA ASN A 51 -2.25 7.73 18.16
C ASN A 51 -1.06 7.00 18.83
N ASP A 52 -0.72 5.80 18.40
CA ASP A 52 0.45 5.06 18.88
C ASP A 52 1.39 4.77 17.70
N ASN A 53 2.44 5.58 17.56
CA ASN A 53 3.45 5.41 16.52
C ASN A 53 4.47 4.31 16.85
N SER A 54 4.43 3.75 18.06
CA SER A 54 5.31 2.66 18.46
C SER A 54 4.89 1.31 17.90
N LEU A 55 3.62 1.17 17.50
CA LEU A 55 3.04 -0.05 16.96
C LEU A 55 2.71 0.10 15.47
N LEU A 56 3.15 -0.86 14.70
CA LEU A 56 2.77 -0.96 13.29
C LEU A 56 1.32 -1.44 13.13
N LEU A 57 0.96 -2.46 13.91
CA LEU A 57 -0.36 -3.10 13.96
C LEU A 57 -0.69 -3.44 15.41
N ILE A 58 -1.97 -3.50 15.75
CA ILE A 58 -2.42 -3.94 17.08
C ILE A 58 -2.05 -5.41 17.26
N ASN A 59 -1.26 -5.71 18.30
CA ASN A 59 -0.68 -7.03 18.60
C ASN A 59 -1.08 -7.60 19.94
N ALA A 60 -1.85 -6.84 20.74
CA ALA A 60 -2.34 -7.24 22.06
C ALA A 60 -3.67 -6.57 22.40
N GLY A 61 -4.47 -7.18 23.26
CA GLY A 61 -5.79 -6.68 23.66
C GLY A 61 -5.75 -5.32 24.35
N MET A 62 -4.70 -5.07 25.15
CA MET A 62 -4.54 -3.81 25.87
C MET A 62 -4.05 -2.64 25.01
N ALA A 63 -3.44 -2.90 23.84
CA ALA A 63 -2.78 -1.88 23.06
C ALA A 63 -3.68 -0.68 22.73
N PRO A 64 -4.93 -0.86 22.27
CA PRO A 64 -5.85 0.27 22.03
C PRO A 64 -6.36 0.93 23.33
N LEU A 65 -6.17 0.31 24.49
CA LEU A 65 -6.66 0.76 25.79
C LEU A 65 -5.58 1.45 26.64
N LYS A 66 -4.34 1.55 26.16
CA LYS A 66 -3.21 2.18 26.88
C LYS A 66 -3.55 3.53 27.54
N PRO A 67 -4.29 4.47 26.90
CA PRO A 67 -4.63 5.75 27.51
C PRO A 67 -5.44 5.63 28.82
N TYR A 68 -6.23 4.55 28.96
CA TYR A 68 -7.02 4.30 30.18
C TYR A 68 -6.14 3.75 31.32
N PHE A 69 -5.11 2.95 31.00
CA PHE A 69 -4.15 2.42 31.97
C PHE A 69 -3.28 3.53 32.57
N THR A 70 -2.89 4.50 31.76
CA THR A 70 -2.06 5.64 32.18
C THR A 70 -2.87 6.78 32.81
N GLY A 71 -4.21 6.74 32.68
CA GLY A 71 -5.10 7.81 33.14
C GLY A 71 -5.07 9.06 32.25
N GLN A 72 -4.55 8.95 31.01
CA GLN A 72 -4.62 10.02 30.00
C GLN A 72 -6.05 10.25 29.50
N GLU A 73 -6.83 9.18 29.46
CA GLU A 73 -8.25 9.23 29.11
C GLU A 73 -9.09 8.52 30.17
N ILE A 74 -10.33 8.96 30.31
CA ILE A 74 -11.31 8.33 31.21
C ILE A 74 -11.97 7.18 30.46
N PRO A 75 -11.91 5.93 30.96
CA PRO A 75 -12.57 4.81 30.32
C PRO A 75 -14.10 4.96 30.36
N PRO A 76 -14.84 4.46 29.37
CA PRO A 76 -16.31 4.52 29.36
C PRO A 76 -16.93 3.77 30.55
N ARG A 77 -16.22 2.79 31.09
CA ARG A 77 -16.49 2.08 32.34
C ARG A 77 -15.16 1.57 32.91
N LYS A 78 -15.05 1.49 34.25
CA LYS A 78 -13.85 0.98 34.89
C LYS A 78 -13.59 -0.50 34.65
N ARG A 79 -14.59 -1.26 34.24
CA ARG A 79 -14.52 -2.66 33.82
C ARG A 79 -14.87 -2.77 32.34
N VAL A 80 -13.98 -3.28 31.55
CA VAL A 80 -14.18 -3.46 30.09
C VAL A 80 -13.80 -4.88 29.72
N THR A 81 -14.49 -5.47 28.75
CA THR A 81 -14.11 -6.73 28.12
C THR A 81 -14.15 -6.61 26.59
N THR A 82 -13.22 -7.27 25.93
CA THR A 82 -13.14 -7.26 24.47
C THR A 82 -12.74 -8.63 23.92
N CYS A 83 -13.08 -8.86 22.66
CA CYS A 83 -12.40 -9.83 21.82
C CYS A 83 -11.66 -9.06 20.73
N GLN A 84 -10.37 -8.81 20.94
CA GLN A 84 -9.56 -7.92 20.10
C GLN A 84 -8.88 -8.68 18.98
N LYS A 85 -9.04 -8.19 17.74
CA LYS A 85 -8.25 -8.58 16.58
C LYS A 85 -6.78 -8.21 16.79
N CYS A 86 -5.87 -9.16 16.59
CA CYS A 86 -4.43 -8.95 16.75
C CYS A 86 -3.64 -9.49 15.56
N ILE A 87 -2.58 -8.79 15.21
CA ILE A 87 -1.58 -9.23 14.22
C ILE A 87 -0.19 -9.22 14.86
N ARG A 88 0.50 -10.37 14.85
CA ARG A 88 1.90 -10.50 15.24
C ARG A 88 2.76 -10.83 14.04
N THR A 89 3.58 -9.87 13.62
CA THR A 89 4.44 -10.01 12.42
C THR A 89 5.71 -10.82 12.69
N GLY A 90 6.17 -10.91 13.94
CA GLY A 90 7.34 -11.69 14.33
C GLY A 90 7.15 -13.21 14.13
N ASP A 91 5.91 -13.67 14.16
CA ASP A 91 5.59 -15.09 14.04
C ASP A 91 5.41 -15.58 12.58
N ILE A 92 5.44 -14.67 11.58
CA ILE A 92 5.18 -14.99 10.16
C ILE A 92 6.08 -16.13 9.66
N GLU A 93 7.35 -16.18 10.07
CA GLU A 93 8.32 -17.21 9.64
C GLU A 93 8.04 -18.59 10.26
N ASN A 94 7.34 -18.63 11.39
CA ASN A 94 6.99 -19.86 12.11
C ASN A 94 5.64 -20.43 11.68
N VAL A 95 4.84 -19.64 10.97
CA VAL A 95 3.52 -20.06 10.47
C VAL A 95 3.66 -21.25 9.52
N GLY A 96 2.85 -22.25 9.75
CA GLY A 96 2.86 -23.51 9.00
C GLY A 96 3.84 -24.56 9.51
N LYS A 97 4.93 -24.13 10.20
CA LYS A 97 5.97 -25.01 10.76
C LYS A 97 5.65 -25.51 12.16
N THR A 98 4.79 -24.79 12.89
CA THR A 98 4.34 -25.12 14.24
C THR A 98 2.83 -25.22 14.31
N ASP A 99 2.30 -25.89 15.33
CA ASP A 99 0.86 -26.13 15.50
C ASP A 99 0.13 -24.99 16.26
N ARG A 100 0.86 -24.00 16.79
CA ARG A 100 0.35 -22.96 17.71
C ARG A 100 0.56 -21.52 17.24
N HIS A 101 1.36 -21.27 16.18
CA HIS A 101 1.64 -19.91 15.71
C HIS A 101 0.73 -19.51 14.56
N GLY A 102 0.16 -18.33 14.65
CA GLY A 102 -0.62 -17.66 13.62
C GLY A 102 -0.30 -16.18 13.58
N THR A 103 -0.35 -15.59 12.40
CA THR A 103 -0.15 -14.14 12.20
C THR A 103 -1.32 -13.36 12.76
N PHE A 104 -2.55 -13.76 12.41
CA PHE A 104 -3.79 -13.21 12.96
C PHE A 104 -4.35 -14.13 14.03
N PHE A 105 -4.76 -13.54 15.15
CA PHE A 105 -5.48 -14.23 16.21
C PHE A 105 -6.42 -13.29 16.94
N GLU A 106 -7.37 -13.87 17.67
CA GLU A 106 -8.31 -13.14 18.49
C GLU A 106 -7.90 -13.24 19.95
N MET A 107 -7.73 -12.08 20.61
CA MET A 107 -7.40 -12.01 22.04
C MET A 107 -8.62 -11.61 22.85
N LEU A 108 -9.11 -12.54 23.64
CA LEU A 108 -10.12 -12.30 24.66
C LEU A 108 -9.44 -11.60 25.86
N GLY A 109 -10.02 -10.49 26.32
CA GLY A 109 -9.45 -9.70 27.41
C GLY A 109 -10.52 -9.11 28.33
N ASN A 110 -10.25 -9.12 29.63
CA ASN A 110 -10.98 -8.37 30.62
C ASN A 110 -10.05 -7.42 31.35
N PHE A 111 -10.49 -6.19 31.52
CA PHE A 111 -9.67 -5.07 31.95
C PHE A 111 -10.31 -4.37 33.14
N SER A 112 -9.46 -3.97 34.12
CA SER A 112 -9.86 -3.14 35.26
C SER A 112 -9.03 -1.87 35.30
N PHE A 113 -9.66 -0.74 35.35
CA PHE A 113 -9.00 0.56 35.44
C PHE A 113 -9.22 1.11 36.88
N GLY A 114 -8.40 0.62 37.83
CA GLY A 114 -8.47 1.01 39.24
C GLY A 114 -9.76 0.62 39.94
N ASP A 115 -10.34 -0.56 39.62
CA ASP A 115 -11.55 -1.10 40.23
C ASP A 115 -11.22 -2.40 40.99
N TYR A 116 -11.12 -3.54 40.30
CA TYR A 116 -10.71 -4.81 40.89
C TYR A 116 -9.24 -5.13 40.56
N PHE A 117 -8.65 -6.11 41.31
CA PHE A 117 -7.27 -6.48 41.09
C PHE A 117 -7.08 -8.01 41.11
N LYS A 118 -6.02 -8.54 41.73
CA LYS A 118 -5.58 -9.95 41.68
C LYS A 118 -6.64 -10.95 42.10
N HIS A 119 -7.34 -10.69 43.22
CA HIS A 119 -8.32 -11.62 43.80
C HIS A 119 -9.43 -11.96 42.81
N GLU A 120 -10.08 -10.93 42.26
CA GLU A 120 -11.16 -11.10 41.32
C GLU A 120 -10.65 -11.63 39.96
N ALA A 121 -9.51 -11.12 39.46
CA ALA A 121 -8.97 -11.55 38.17
C ALA A 121 -8.64 -13.06 38.20
N ILE A 122 -7.98 -13.56 39.23
CA ILE A 122 -7.65 -14.97 39.40
C ILE A 122 -8.93 -15.80 39.56
N ALA A 123 -9.82 -15.37 40.47
CA ALA A 123 -11.05 -16.11 40.75
C ALA A 123 -11.93 -16.22 39.49
N TRP A 124 -12.12 -15.14 38.71
CA TRP A 124 -12.95 -15.14 37.51
C TRP A 124 -12.30 -15.91 36.35
N SER A 125 -10.99 -15.86 36.19
CA SER A 125 -10.31 -16.68 35.18
C SER A 125 -10.48 -18.18 35.47
N TRP A 126 -10.38 -18.57 36.72
CA TRP A 126 -10.60 -19.94 37.15
C TRP A 126 -12.07 -20.39 36.98
N GLU A 127 -13.02 -19.56 37.48
CA GLU A 127 -14.47 -19.79 37.30
C GLU A 127 -14.84 -19.96 35.84
N PHE A 128 -14.34 -19.07 34.96
CA PHE A 128 -14.66 -19.17 33.52
C PHE A 128 -14.18 -20.49 32.93
N LEU A 129 -12.93 -20.87 33.17
CA LEU A 129 -12.34 -22.07 32.61
C LEU A 129 -12.99 -23.36 33.15
N THR A 130 -13.26 -23.41 34.44
CA THR A 130 -13.74 -24.66 35.11
C THR A 130 -15.24 -24.79 35.17
N GLU A 131 -15.98 -23.69 35.37
CA GLU A 131 -17.44 -23.75 35.56
C GLU A 131 -18.20 -23.39 34.26
N VAL A 132 -17.74 -22.39 33.50
CA VAL A 132 -18.42 -21.94 32.28
C VAL A 132 -18.01 -22.79 31.09
N VAL A 133 -16.71 -22.94 30.84
CA VAL A 133 -16.18 -23.77 29.75
C VAL A 133 -16.19 -25.25 30.12
N GLY A 134 -16.01 -25.58 31.41
CA GLY A 134 -16.05 -26.93 31.93
C GLY A 134 -14.76 -27.72 31.75
N LEU A 135 -13.59 -27.02 31.70
CA LEU A 135 -12.29 -27.67 31.66
C LEU A 135 -12.02 -28.43 32.98
N ASP A 136 -11.30 -29.53 32.86
CA ASP A 136 -10.88 -30.34 34.01
C ASP A 136 -9.86 -29.56 34.85
N ALA A 137 -10.25 -29.22 36.10
CA ALA A 137 -9.44 -28.46 37.04
C ALA A 137 -8.11 -29.18 37.38
N ASP A 138 -8.08 -30.52 37.32
CA ASP A 138 -6.87 -31.28 37.60
C ASP A 138 -5.83 -31.20 36.46
N ARG A 139 -6.22 -30.70 35.29
CA ARG A 139 -5.34 -30.46 34.14
C ARG A 139 -4.93 -29.00 34.00
N LEU A 140 -5.37 -28.11 34.90
CA LEU A 140 -5.00 -26.69 34.90
C LEU A 140 -3.86 -26.45 35.90
N TYR A 141 -2.84 -25.73 35.45
CA TYR A 141 -1.61 -25.43 36.22
C TYR A 141 -1.32 -23.93 36.13
N PRO A 142 -1.50 -23.18 37.25
CA PRO A 142 -1.12 -21.77 37.28
C PRO A 142 0.38 -21.58 37.43
N SER A 143 0.89 -20.48 36.86
CA SER A 143 2.20 -19.94 37.16
C SER A 143 2.09 -18.53 37.71
N VAL A 144 3.09 -18.09 38.44
CA VAL A 144 3.18 -16.74 39.03
C VAL A 144 4.61 -16.22 38.92
N TYR A 145 4.75 -14.91 38.89
CA TYR A 145 6.08 -14.29 39.01
C TYR A 145 6.78 -14.66 40.32
N LEU A 146 8.09 -14.88 40.24
CA LEU A 146 8.90 -15.42 41.31
C LEU A 146 8.75 -14.65 42.63
N GLU A 147 8.58 -13.31 42.52
CA GLU A 147 8.46 -12.39 43.68
C GLU A 147 6.99 -12.05 44.03
N ASP A 148 6.01 -12.63 43.34
CA ASP A 148 4.58 -12.36 43.56
C ASP A 148 3.97 -13.38 44.52
N ASP A 149 4.33 -13.27 45.81
CA ASP A 149 3.80 -14.13 46.85
C ASP A 149 2.29 -13.93 47.13
N GLU A 150 1.74 -12.75 46.79
CA GLU A 150 0.29 -12.45 46.86
C GLU A 150 -0.48 -13.31 45.88
N ALA A 151 -0.10 -13.33 44.57
CA ALA A 151 -0.75 -14.17 43.60
C ALA A 151 -0.62 -15.66 43.93
N PHE A 152 0.56 -16.10 44.44
CA PHE A 152 0.76 -17.47 44.89
C PHE A 152 -0.19 -17.83 46.03
N ALA A 153 -0.37 -16.94 47.02
CA ALA A 153 -1.28 -17.17 48.15
C ALA A 153 -2.73 -17.25 47.71
N ILE A 154 -3.16 -16.40 46.76
CA ILE A 154 -4.53 -16.45 46.20
C ILE A 154 -4.79 -17.79 45.53
N TRP A 155 -3.89 -18.28 44.66
CA TRP A 155 -4.03 -19.60 44.06
C TRP A 155 -4.12 -20.73 45.04
N ARG A 156 -3.25 -20.69 46.07
CA ARG A 156 -3.19 -21.74 47.11
C ARG A 156 -4.37 -21.70 48.07
N ASP A 157 -4.67 -20.52 48.64
CA ASP A 157 -5.57 -20.40 49.78
C ASP A 157 -7.02 -20.08 49.40
N GLU A 158 -7.26 -19.35 48.30
CA GLU A 158 -8.60 -18.97 47.90
C GLU A 158 -9.14 -19.91 46.83
N ILE A 159 -8.30 -20.21 45.79
CA ILE A 159 -8.71 -21.16 44.76
C ILE A 159 -8.53 -22.62 45.19
N GLY A 160 -7.60 -22.90 46.10
CA GLY A 160 -7.37 -24.22 46.66
C GLY A 160 -6.47 -25.11 45.80
N ILE A 161 -5.57 -24.52 45.02
CA ILE A 161 -4.60 -25.29 44.21
C ILE A 161 -3.46 -25.75 45.07
N ALA A 162 -3.13 -27.05 44.98
CA ALA A 162 -2.00 -27.62 45.69
C ALA A 162 -0.68 -26.90 45.32
N PRO A 163 0.16 -26.52 46.31
CA PRO A 163 1.37 -25.72 46.09
C PRO A 163 2.31 -26.28 45.01
N GLU A 164 2.41 -27.60 44.90
CA GLU A 164 3.22 -28.31 43.87
C GLU A 164 2.67 -28.17 42.43
N ARG A 165 1.46 -27.67 42.29
CA ARG A 165 0.84 -27.37 40.97
C ARG A 165 0.93 -25.91 40.58
N ILE A 166 1.48 -25.05 41.47
CA ILE A 166 1.68 -23.63 41.22
C ILE A 166 3.16 -23.41 40.89
N PHE A 167 3.44 -23.01 39.68
CA PHE A 167 4.80 -22.80 39.17
C PHE A 167 5.25 -21.38 39.42
N LYS A 168 6.54 -21.19 39.74
CA LYS A 168 7.14 -19.86 39.89
C LYS A 168 8.18 -19.65 38.79
N PHE A 169 8.00 -18.64 37.94
CA PHE A 169 8.93 -18.29 36.90
C PHE A 169 9.51 -16.89 37.06
N GLY A 170 10.60 -16.64 36.35
CA GLY A 170 11.30 -15.36 36.33
C GLY A 170 10.60 -14.28 35.52
N LYS A 171 11.32 -13.20 35.34
CA LYS A 171 10.82 -12.04 34.56
C LYS A 171 10.57 -12.37 33.08
N GLU A 172 11.30 -13.33 32.56
CA GLU A 172 11.17 -13.74 31.13
C GLU A 172 9.80 -14.35 30.81
N ASP A 173 9.19 -15.03 31.77
CA ASP A 173 7.93 -15.76 31.59
C ASP A 173 6.75 -15.07 32.31
N ASN A 174 6.91 -14.65 33.59
CA ASN A 174 5.81 -14.13 34.39
C ASN A 174 5.91 -12.63 34.75
N PHE A 175 6.46 -11.81 33.82
CA PHE A 175 6.40 -10.36 33.92
C PHE A 175 6.15 -9.77 32.56
N TRP A 176 5.00 -9.13 32.38
CA TRP A 176 4.63 -8.57 31.09
C TRP A 176 5.09 -7.12 30.96
N GLU A 177 5.85 -6.84 29.90
CA GLU A 177 6.26 -5.50 29.50
C GLU A 177 6.43 -5.41 27.98
N HIS A 178 6.16 -4.26 27.41
CA HIS A 178 6.35 -4.01 25.99
C HIS A 178 6.89 -2.60 25.75
N GLY A 179 8.22 -2.46 25.80
CA GLY A 179 8.90 -1.16 25.69
C GLY A 179 8.51 -0.22 26.82
N ALA A 180 8.36 1.07 26.51
CA ALA A 180 7.87 2.06 27.46
C ALA A 180 6.34 1.93 27.65
N GLY A 181 5.89 2.02 28.90
CA GLY A 181 4.47 2.00 29.24
C GLY A 181 4.10 1.12 30.43
N PRO A 182 2.78 0.91 30.65
CA PRO A 182 2.26 0.11 31.76
C PRO A 182 2.75 -1.33 31.71
N CYS A 183 3.19 -1.88 32.84
CA CYS A 183 3.73 -3.22 32.95
C CYS A 183 3.51 -3.80 34.37
N GLY A 184 3.80 -5.08 34.55
CA GLY A 184 3.72 -5.72 35.86
C GLY A 184 3.89 -7.22 35.82
N PRO A 185 3.97 -7.86 37.05
CA PRO A 185 3.98 -9.31 37.17
C PRO A 185 2.71 -9.91 36.58
N CYS A 186 2.79 -11.14 36.10
CA CYS A 186 1.63 -11.84 35.60
C CYS A 186 1.52 -13.26 36.15
N SER A 187 0.33 -13.80 36.03
CA SER A 187 -0.01 -15.18 36.36
C SER A 187 -0.67 -15.84 35.15
N GLU A 188 -0.04 -16.87 34.67
CA GLU A 188 -0.54 -17.63 33.53
C GLU A 188 -1.22 -18.92 33.98
N ILE A 189 -2.16 -19.39 33.18
CA ILE A 189 -2.83 -20.68 33.39
C ILE A 189 -2.52 -21.56 32.19
N TYR A 190 -1.89 -22.71 32.48
CA TYR A 190 -1.56 -23.74 31.51
C TYR A 190 -2.52 -24.92 31.60
N TYR A 191 -2.82 -25.52 30.45
CA TYR A 191 -3.63 -26.74 30.36
C TYR A 191 -2.78 -27.91 29.89
N ASP A 192 -2.74 -29.00 30.67
CA ASP A 192 -2.08 -30.25 30.25
C ASP A 192 -2.94 -31.02 29.23
N ARG A 193 -2.52 -30.99 27.98
CA ARG A 193 -3.19 -31.69 26.87
C ARG A 193 -2.91 -33.20 26.83
N GLY A 194 -2.03 -33.65 27.72
CA GLY A 194 -1.65 -35.04 27.85
C GLY A 194 -0.34 -35.41 27.13
N GLU A 195 0.21 -36.57 27.47
CA GLU A 195 1.52 -37.03 27.00
C GLU A 195 1.64 -37.15 25.49
N LYS A 196 0.54 -37.40 24.79
CA LYS A 196 0.50 -37.47 23.31
C LYS A 196 1.01 -36.22 22.62
N TYR A 197 0.95 -35.06 23.30
CA TYR A 197 1.44 -33.75 22.77
C TYR A 197 2.79 -33.35 23.38
N GLY A 198 3.36 -34.19 24.25
CA GLY A 198 4.63 -33.93 24.91
C GLY A 198 5.84 -34.20 24.04
N CYS A 199 6.99 -33.61 24.41
CA CYS A 199 8.27 -33.80 23.71
C CYS A 199 8.90 -35.19 23.96
N GLY A 200 8.30 -36.04 24.78
CA GLY A 200 8.83 -37.36 25.14
C GLY A 200 10.12 -37.32 25.99
N LYS A 201 10.59 -36.16 26.43
CA LYS A 201 11.81 -36.01 27.26
C LYS A 201 11.47 -36.21 28.74
N PRO A 202 12.35 -36.85 29.50
CA PRO A 202 12.22 -36.88 30.97
C PRO A 202 12.21 -35.45 31.54
N GLY A 203 11.27 -35.15 32.44
CA GLY A 203 11.15 -33.82 33.05
C GLY A 203 10.29 -32.82 32.26
N CYS A 204 9.51 -33.28 31.24
CA CYS A 204 8.51 -32.44 30.58
C CYS A 204 7.48 -31.93 31.62
N THR A 205 7.42 -30.62 31.81
CA THR A 205 6.58 -29.93 32.81
C THR A 205 6.09 -28.59 32.27
N VAL A 206 5.32 -27.84 33.02
CA VAL A 206 4.92 -26.46 32.69
C VAL A 206 6.18 -25.60 32.41
N GLY A 207 6.15 -24.79 31.38
CA GLY A 207 7.31 -24.04 30.87
C GLY A 207 8.17 -24.81 29.86
N CYS A 208 7.79 -26.06 29.50
CA CYS A 208 8.41 -26.75 28.36
C CYS A 208 7.90 -26.20 27.04
N ASP A 209 8.80 -26.02 26.05
CA ASP A 209 8.47 -25.51 24.70
C ASP A 209 7.58 -26.46 23.85
N CYS A 210 7.24 -27.64 24.37
CA CYS A 210 6.36 -28.57 23.66
C CYS A 210 4.89 -28.20 23.83
N ASP A 211 4.03 -28.84 23.00
CA ASP A 211 2.59 -28.55 22.96
C ASP A 211 1.76 -29.27 24.05
N ARG A 212 2.40 -29.94 25.05
CA ARG A 212 1.70 -30.59 26.15
C ARG A 212 1.05 -29.59 27.10
N TYR A 213 1.84 -28.65 27.63
CA TYR A 213 1.35 -27.64 28.55
C TYR A 213 1.12 -26.35 27.77
N MET A 214 -0.11 -26.16 27.33
CA MET A 214 -0.48 -24.98 26.52
C MET A 214 -0.94 -23.86 27.44
N GLU A 215 -0.27 -22.69 27.34
CA GLU A 215 -0.75 -21.45 27.95
C GLU A 215 -2.11 -21.09 27.36
N VAL A 216 -3.12 -20.97 28.24
CA VAL A 216 -4.50 -20.64 27.89
C VAL A 216 -4.79 -19.19 28.20
N TRP A 217 -4.38 -18.70 29.38
CA TRP A 217 -4.76 -17.40 29.91
C TRP A 217 -3.59 -16.76 30.60
N ASN A 218 -3.40 -15.44 30.35
CA ASN A 218 -2.43 -14.62 31.07
C ASN A 218 -3.15 -13.50 31.81
N ASN A 219 -3.03 -13.44 33.14
CA ASN A 219 -3.51 -12.36 34.01
C ASN A 219 -2.34 -11.43 34.34
N VAL A 220 -2.31 -10.24 33.73
CA VAL A 220 -1.27 -9.23 33.97
C VAL A 220 -1.74 -8.23 35.02
N PHE A 221 -0.96 -8.11 36.10
CA PHE A 221 -1.21 -7.21 37.21
C PHE A 221 -0.45 -5.91 37.01
N THR A 222 -1.03 -5.05 36.14
CA THR A 222 -0.40 -3.80 35.73
C THR A 222 -0.34 -2.80 36.88
N GLN A 223 0.82 -2.67 37.48
CA GLN A 223 1.05 -1.80 38.63
C GLN A 223 2.27 -0.89 38.50
N PHE A 224 3.07 -1.06 37.44
CA PHE A 224 4.25 -0.26 37.16
C PHE A 224 4.15 0.39 35.78
N GLU A 225 4.94 1.45 35.59
CA GLU A 225 5.22 2.08 34.31
C GLU A 225 6.72 2.01 34.05
N ASN A 226 7.10 1.46 32.89
CA ASN A 226 8.47 1.39 32.41
C ASN A 226 8.74 2.61 31.50
N ASP A 227 9.83 3.34 31.76
CA ASP A 227 10.26 4.49 30.96
C ASP A 227 10.95 4.11 29.65
N GLY A 228 11.05 2.82 29.33
CA GLY A 228 11.77 2.29 28.18
C GLY A 228 13.27 2.08 28.40
N HIS A 229 13.77 2.42 29.59
CA HIS A 229 15.16 2.22 30.03
C HIS A 229 15.28 1.25 31.21
N ASN A 230 14.24 0.44 31.42
CA ASN A 230 14.12 -0.49 32.53
C ASN A 230 14.04 0.19 33.92
N ASN A 231 13.60 1.44 34.01
CA ASN A 231 13.24 2.07 35.24
C ASN A 231 11.72 1.96 35.45
N TYR A 232 11.33 1.40 36.62
CA TYR A 232 9.93 1.13 36.94
C TYR A 232 9.44 2.11 38.01
N THR A 233 8.34 2.81 37.69
CA THR A 233 7.62 3.65 38.65
C THR A 233 6.26 3.04 38.95
N THR A 234 5.79 3.14 40.20
CA THR A 234 4.47 2.60 40.54
C THR A 234 3.37 3.47 39.95
N LEU A 235 2.42 2.87 39.24
CA LEU A 235 1.24 3.55 38.71
C LEU A 235 0.37 4.09 39.86
N LYS A 236 -0.30 5.22 39.63
CA LYS A 236 -1.24 5.81 40.59
C LYS A 236 -2.41 4.90 40.93
N GLN A 237 -2.82 4.06 39.99
CA GLN A 237 -3.86 3.05 40.14
C GLN A 237 -3.35 1.70 39.68
N LYS A 238 -3.76 0.65 40.37
CA LYS A 238 -3.52 -0.74 39.98
C LYS A 238 -4.57 -1.14 38.94
N ASN A 239 -4.15 -1.78 37.88
CA ASN A 239 -5.02 -2.16 36.77
C ASN A 239 -4.89 -3.68 36.50
N ILE A 240 -5.90 -4.24 35.85
CA ILE A 240 -5.85 -5.59 35.33
C ILE A 240 -5.88 -5.50 33.80
N ASP A 241 -4.94 -6.22 33.23
CA ASP A 241 -4.89 -6.56 31.80
C ASP A 241 -4.89 -8.07 31.68
N THR A 242 -5.78 -8.66 30.89
CA THR A 242 -5.74 -10.10 30.66
C THR A 242 -5.73 -10.42 29.18
N GLY A 243 -5.09 -11.52 28.81
CA GLY A 243 -5.05 -12.02 27.45
C GLY A 243 -5.26 -13.53 27.39
N MET A 244 -6.27 -13.95 26.65
CA MET A 244 -6.52 -15.34 26.33
C MET A 244 -6.71 -15.52 24.82
N GLY A 245 -5.85 -16.31 24.18
CA GLY A 245 -6.00 -16.63 22.76
C GLY A 245 -7.25 -17.46 22.50
N LEU A 246 -8.21 -16.91 21.77
CA LEU A 246 -9.47 -17.61 21.45
C LEU A 246 -9.22 -18.93 20.71
N GLU A 247 -8.30 -18.93 19.75
CA GLU A 247 -7.94 -20.11 18.99
C GLU A 247 -7.27 -21.19 19.87
N ARG A 248 -6.42 -20.78 20.83
CA ARG A 248 -5.80 -21.73 21.79
C ARG A 248 -6.84 -22.35 22.71
N LEU A 249 -7.77 -21.55 23.23
CA LEU A 249 -8.91 -22.07 24.00
C LEU A 249 -9.72 -23.07 23.18
N ALA A 250 -10.01 -22.72 21.91
CA ALA A 250 -10.76 -23.61 21.01
C ALA A 250 -10.03 -24.93 20.73
N VAL A 251 -8.70 -24.91 20.57
CA VAL A 251 -7.87 -26.14 20.44
C VAL A 251 -8.10 -27.08 21.60
N ILE A 252 -8.14 -26.57 22.81
CA ILE A 252 -8.32 -27.37 24.04
C ILE A 252 -9.77 -27.89 24.12
N VAL A 253 -10.75 -27.03 23.95
CA VAL A 253 -12.17 -27.37 24.09
C VAL A 253 -12.64 -28.35 23.01
N GLN A 254 -12.11 -28.21 21.80
CA GLN A 254 -12.44 -29.12 20.68
C GLN A 254 -11.58 -30.39 20.67
N ASP A 255 -10.58 -30.50 21.56
CA ASP A 255 -9.59 -31.59 21.64
C ASP A 255 -8.97 -31.88 20.25
N VAL A 256 -8.44 -30.83 19.63
CA VAL A 256 -7.78 -30.91 18.31
C VAL A 256 -6.28 -30.68 18.43
N GLY A 257 -5.51 -31.13 17.42
CA GLY A 257 -4.04 -31.10 17.44
C GLY A 257 -3.44 -29.71 17.33
N SER A 258 -4.02 -28.89 16.48
CA SER A 258 -3.46 -27.60 16.05
C SER A 258 -4.56 -26.53 15.94
N ILE A 259 -4.18 -25.25 15.95
CA ILE A 259 -5.09 -24.14 15.64
C ILE A 259 -5.71 -24.30 14.23
N PHE A 260 -5.02 -24.96 13.31
CA PHE A 260 -5.52 -25.24 11.96
C PHE A 260 -6.60 -26.33 11.90
N ASP A 261 -6.82 -27.04 12.99
CA ASP A 261 -7.86 -28.06 13.13
C ASP A 261 -9.13 -27.50 13.85
N VAL A 262 -9.11 -26.26 14.34
CA VAL A 262 -10.24 -25.58 14.97
C VAL A 262 -11.35 -25.30 13.95
N ASP A 263 -12.59 -25.43 14.33
CA ASP A 263 -13.78 -25.47 13.45
C ASP A 263 -13.80 -24.42 12.33
N THR A 264 -13.70 -23.13 12.64
CA THR A 264 -13.73 -22.04 11.64
C THR A 264 -12.49 -22.04 10.75
N ILE A 265 -11.32 -22.31 11.31
CA ILE A 265 -10.04 -22.36 10.60
C ILE A 265 -9.93 -23.63 9.75
N ARG A 266 -10.42 -24.75 10.28
CA ARG A 266 -10.50 -26.03 9.55
C ARG A 266 -11.34 -25.92 8.29
N SER A 267 -12.47 -25.23 8.34
CA SER A 267 -13.32 -25.01 7.16
C SER A 267 -12.55 -24.33 6.02
N LEU A 268 -11.72 -23.35 6.36
CA LEU A 268 -10.85 -22.66 5.41
C LEU A 268 -9.73 -23.59 4.89
N ARG A 269 -9.04 -24.30 5.79
CA ARG A 269 -8.02 -25.30 5.45
C ARG A 269 -8.56 -26.36 4.49
N ASP A 270 -9.74 -26.89 4.78
CA ASP A 270 -10.38 -27.94 3.98
C ASP A 270 -10.76 -27.39 2.59
N LYS A 271 -11.17 -26.12 2.51
CA LYS A 271 -11.39 -25.43 1.22
C LYS A 271 -10.12 -25.28 0.40
N ILE A 272 -8.98 -25.00 1.04
CA ILE A 272 -7.68 -24.96 0.37
C ILE A 272 -7.31 -26.36 -0.16
N CYS A 273 -7.51 -27.40 0.63
CA CYS A 273 -7.30 -28.79 0.21
C CYS A 273 -8.13 -29.16 -1.03
N GLU A 274 -9.42 -28.76 -1.06
CA GLU A 274 -10.32 -28.95 -2.19
C GLU A 274 -9.78 -28.26 -3.46
N VAL A 275 -9.40 -26.99 -3.35
CA VAL A 275 -8.87 -26.22 -4.48
C VAL A 275 -7.53 -26.77 -4.98
N ALA A 276 -6.64 -27.17 -4.06
CA ALA A 276 -5.34 -27.75 -4.38
C ALA A 276 -5.43 -29.24 -4.81
N LYS A 277 -6.57 -29.91 -4.60
CA LYS A 277 -6.72 -31.35 -4.79
C LYS A 277 -5.69 -32.17 -3.99
N LYS A 278 -5.48 -31.75 -2.74
CA LYS A 278 -4.53 -32.36 -1.81
C LYS A 278 -5.26 -32.85 -0.57
N THR A 279 -4.68 -33.82 0.12
CA THR A 279 -5.19 -34.32 1.39
C THR A 279 -4.27 -33.85 2.52
N TYR A 280 -4.84 -33.21 3.52
CA TYR A 280 -4.08 -32.73 4.68
C TYR A 280 -3.54 -33.90 5.51
N LYS A 281 -2.32 -33.80 5.98
CA LYS A 281 -1.54 -34.83 6.72
C LYS A 281 -1.04 -36.01 5.87
N GLU A 282 -1.01 -35.88 4.54
CA GLU A 282 -0.34 -36.86 3.66
C GLU A 282 1.11 -36.46 3.33
N ASN A 283 1.41 -35.18 3.22
CA ASN A 283 2.73 -34.66 2.89
C ASN A 283 3.03 -33.42 3.72
N GLU A 284 4.14 -33.42 4.46
CA GLU A 284 4.52 -32.34 5.38
C GLU A 284 4.75 -31.00 4.66
N GLN A 285 5.34 -30.99 3.46
CA GLN A 285 5.56 -29.76 2.69
C GLN A 285 4.24 -29.16 2.16
N ASP A 286 3.34 -30.04 1.71
CA ASP A 286 1.99 -29.64 1.32
C ASP A 286 1.23 -29.08 2.55
N ASP A 287 1.36 -29.71 3.72
CA ASP A 287 0.74 -29.27 4.98
C ASP A 287 1.24 -27.90 5.43
N ILE A 288 2.55 -27.65 5.35
CA ILE A 288 3.12 -26.32 5.62
C ILE A 288 2.49 -25.28 4.71
N SER A 289 2.41 -25.56 3.41
CA SER A 289 1.82 -24.64 2.43
C SER A 289 0.32 -24.40 2.69
N ILE A 290 -0.43 -25.44 3.03
CA ILE A 290 -1.85 -25.36 3.35
C ILE A 290 -2.09 -24.52 4.61
N ARG A 291 -1.32 -24.75 5.69
CA ARG A 291 -1.40 -23.99 6.94
C ARG A 291 -1.05 -22.51 6.71
N LEU A 292 0.02 -22.25 5.96
CA LEU A 292 0.45 -20.90 5.63
C LEU A 292 -0.60 -20.12 4.84
N ILE A 293 -1.18 -20.71 3.81
CA ILE A 293 -2.26 -20.07 3.04
C ILE A 293 -3.46 -19.81 3.94
N THR A 294 -3.81 -20.76 4.82
CA THR A 294 -4.91 -20.62 5.78
C THR A 294 -4.73 -19.41 6.68
N ASP A 295 -3.57 -19.26 7.31
CA ASP A 295 -3.23 -18.14 8.16
C ASP A 295 -3.22 -16.81 7.38
N HIS A 296 -2.53 -16.78 6.26
CA HIS A 296 -2.28 -15.56 5.52
C HIS A 296 -3.53 -14.98 4.88
N ILE A 297 -4.43 -15.82 4.36
CA ILE A 297 -5.68 -15.30 3.79
C ILE A 297 -6.65 -14.82 4.89
N ARG A 298 -6.63 -15.47 6.06
CA ARG A 298 -7.37 -14.99 7.23
C ARG A 298 -6.84 -13.62 7.66
N SER A 299 -5.53 -13.50 7.84
CA SER A 299 -4.85 -12.24 8.17
C SER A 299 -5.16 -11.12 7.16
N ALA A 300 -5.01 -11.40 5.86
CA ALA A 300 -5.26 -10.44 4.80
C ALA A 300 -6.72 -9.95 4.78
N THR A 301 -7.67 -10.85 4.98
CA THR A 301 -9.11 -10.53 5.01
C THR A 301 -9.42 -9.50 6.10
N PHE A 302 -8.93 -9.71 7.33
CA PHE A 302 -9.12 -8.77 8.43
C PHE A 302 -8.36 -7.46 8.26
N MET A 303 -7.11 -7.51 7.79
CA MET A 303 -6.34 -6.30 7.53
C MET A 303 -7.01 -5.39 6.49
N ILE A 304 -7.54 -5.97 5.41
CA ILE A 304 -8.23 -5.19 4.36
C ILE A 304 -9.56 -4.64 4.89
N SER A 305 -10.30 -5.41 5.67
CA SER A 305 -11.53 -4.94 6.32
C SER A 305 -11.29 -3.70 7.20
N ASP A 306 -10.12 -3.62 7.84
CA ASP A 306 -9.71 -2.48 8.65
C ASP A 306 -9.03 -1.35 7.85
N GLY A 307 -9.14 -1.38 6.51
CA GLY A 307 -8.71 -0.30 5.61
C GLY A 307 -7.23 -0.36 5.20
N ILE A 308 -6.50 -1.43 5.52
CA ILE A 308 -5.12 -1.57 5.11
C ILE A 308 -5.05 -2.00 3.64
N MET A 309 -4.29 -1.24 2.84
CA MET A 309 -4.09 -1.51 1.41
C MET A 309 -2.66 -2.01 1.14
N PRO A 310 -2.47 -2.97 0.20
CA PRO A 310 -1.14 -3.44 -0.16
C PRO A 310 -0.25 -2.29 -0.65
N SER A 311 0.91 -2.09 -0.03
CA SER A 311 1.87 -1.03 -0.40
C SER A 311 3.33 -1.52 -0.30
N ASN A 312 4.29 -0.65 -0.59
CA ASN A 312 5.72 -0.96 -0.49
C ASN A 312 6.32 -0.68 0.90
N GLU A 313 5.57 -0.03 1.78
CA GLU A 313 6.05 0.40 3.10
C GLU A 313 4.99 0.20 4.18
N GLY A 314 5.44 0.11 5.43
CA GLY A 314 4.59 0.07 6.61
C GLY A 314 3.60 -1.10 6.64
N ARG A 315 2.40 -0.85 7.11
CA ARG A 315 1.33 -1.86 7.25
C ARG A 315 0.96 -2.52 5.93
N GLY A 316 0.90 -1.74 4.87
CA GLY A 316 0.57 -2.23 3.54
C GLY A 316 1.64 -3.16 2.96
N TYR A 317 2.91 -3.00 3.36
CA TYR A 317 3.96 -3.96 3.01
C TYR A 317 3.72 -5.32 3.68
N VAL A 318 3.34 -5.34 4.96
CA VAL A 318 2.99 -6.58 5.66
C VAL A 318 1.85 -7.29 4.93
N LEU A 319 0.77 -6.58 4.60
CA LEU A 319 -0.36 -7.14 3.84
C LEU A 319 0.08 -7.67 2.48
N ARG A 320 0.86 -6.91 1.73
CA ARG A 320 1.40 -7.33 0.43
C ARG A 320 2.24 -8.59 0.56
N ARG A 321 3.13 -8.63 1.55
CA ARG A 321 4.00 -9.78 1.84
C ARG A 321 3.21 -11.05 2.07
N ILE A 322 2.21 -11.03 2.95
CA ILE A 322 1.42 -12.24 3.28
C ILE A 322 0.56 -12.71 2.08
N ILE A 323 -0.04 -11.79 1.30
CA ILE A 323 -0.79 -12.16 0.09
C ILE A 323 0.13 -12.85 -0.93
N ARG A 324 1.32 -12.27 -1.18
CA ARG A 324 2.28 -12.83 -2.15
C ARG A 324 2.86 -14.16 -1.69
N ARG A 325 3.13 -14.28 -0.40
CA ARG A 325 3.60 -15.53 0.21
C ARG A 325 2.54 -16.62 0.08
N ALA A 326 1.28 -16.32 0.35
CA ALA A 326 0.17 -17.25 0.13
C ALA A 326 0.01 -17.65 -1.35
N ALA A 327 0.15 -16.70 -2.28
CA ALA A 327 0.08 -16.98 -3.72
C ALA A 327 1.22 -17.90 -4.19
N ARG A 328 2.46 -17.72 -3.69
CA ARG A 328 3.59 -18.62 -3.95
C ARG A 328 3.30 -20.03 -3.46
N HIS A 329 2.85 -20.17 -2.22
CA HIS A 329 2.53 -21.50 -1.66
C HIS A 329 1.37 -22.18 -2.39
N GLY A 330 0.43 -21.40 -2.95
CA GLY A 330 -0.57 -21.95 -3.88
C GLY A 330 0.07 -22.57 -5.13
N ARG A 331 1.10 -21.92 -5.70
CA ARG A 331 1.86 -22.48 -6.82
C ARG A 331 2.61 -23.76 -6.44
N LEU A 332 3.19 -23.81 -5.24
CA LEU A 332 3.84 -25.04 -4.73
C LEU A 332 2.87 -26.19 -4.58
N LEU A 333 1.62 -25.91 -4.22
CA LEU A 333 0.52 -26.89 -4.17
C LEU A 333 -0.05 -27.26 -5.55
N GLY A 334 0.42 -26.63 -6.63
CA GLY A 334 -0.05 -26.85 -8.00
C GLY A 334 -1.35 -26.09 -8.35
N ILE A 335 -1.73 -25.08 -7.58
CA ILE A 335 -2.92 -24.26 -7.88
C ILE A 335 -2.55 -23.26 -8.98
N GLU A 336 -3.29 -23.29 -10.07
CA GLU A 336 -3.15 -22.36 -11.18
C GLU A 336 -4.15 -21.21 -11.08
N GLY A 337 -3.73 -20.01 -11.56
CA GLY A 337 -4.59 -18.84 -11.63
C GLY A 337 -4.72 -18.08 -10.31
N LYS A 338 -5.89 -17.47 -10.08
CA LYS A 338 -6.23 -16.70 -8.89
C LYS A 338 -7.19 -17.50 -8.03
N PHE A 339 -6.90 -17.65 -6.77
CA PHE A 339 -7.70 -18.47 -5.84
C PHE A 339 -7.87 -17.83 -4.46
N LEU A 340 -6.98 -16.92 -4.05
CA LEU A 340 -6.99 -16.35 -2.70
C LEU A 340 -8.26 -15.55 -2.40
N ALA A 341 -8.76 -14.80 -3.38
CA ALA A 341 -9.99 -14.03 -3.21
C ALA A 341 -11.22 -14.91 -2.94
N GLU A 342 -11.29 -16.09 -3.55
CA GLU A 342 -12.38 -17.04 -3.26
C GLU A 342 -12.29 -17.59 -1.83
N LEU A 343 -11.08 -17.82 -1.32
CA LEU A 343 -10.85 -18.27 0.05
C LEU A 343 -11.28 -17.23 1.08
N SER A 344 -11.17 -15.94 0.78
CA SER A 344 -11.61 -14.89 1.70
C SER A 344 -13.10 -14.95 2.01
N LYS A 345 -13.93 -15.48 1.11
CA LYS A 345 -15.36 -15.70 1.35
C LYS A 345 -15.60 -16.71 2.47
N THR A 346 -14.79 -17.76 2.55
CA THR A 346 -14.85 -18.75 3.64
C THR A 346 -14.44 -18.13 4.98
N VAL A 347 -13.43 -17.24 4.98
CA VAL A 347 -13.05 -16.49 6.19
C VAL A 347 -14.19 -15.60 6.67
N ILE A 348 -14.81 -14.86 5.76
CA ILE A 348 -15.94 -13.97 6.07
C ILE A 348 -17.10 -14.77 6.65
N GLU A 349 -17.50 -15.87 6.00
CA GLU A 349 -18.60 -16.71 6.46
C GLU A 349 -18.37 -17.26 7.87
N GLY A 350 -17.14 -17.69 8.19
CA GLY A 350 -16.79 -18.22 9.52
C GLY A 350 -16.66 -17.15 10.60
N SER A 351 -16.52 -15.86 10.24
CA SER A 351 -16.18 -14.78 11.18
C SER A 351 -17.24 -13.67 11.28
N LYS A 352 -18.21 -13.59 10.36
CA LYS A 352 -19.21 -12.50 10.28
C LYS A 352 -20.07 -12.31 11.53
N ASP A 353 -20.27 -13.38 12.33
CA ASP A 353 -21.05 -13.29 13.57
C ASP A 353 -20.35 -12.45 14.63
N GLY A 354 -19.01 -12.52 14.69
CA GLY A 354 -18.21 -11.68 15.57
C GLY A 354 -17.82 -10.33 14.95
N TYR A 355 -17.75 -10.26 13.62
CA TYR A 355 -17.24 -9.13 12.84
C TYR A 355 -18.13 -8.86 11.62
N PRO A 356 -19.33 -8.27 11.82
CA PRO A 356 -20.31 -8.06 10.74
C PRO A 356 -19.78 -7.13 9.63
N GLU A 357 -18.80 -6.27 9.93
CA GLU A 357 -18.12 -5.42 8.96
C GLU A 357 -17.41 -6.20 7.82
N LEU A 358 -17.07 -7.47 8.05
CA LEU A 358 -16.50 -8.31 7.00
C LEU A 358 -17.52 -8.59 5.88
N GLU A 359 -18.78 -8.84 6.24
CA GLU A 359 -19.85 -9.04 5.26
C GLU A 359 -20.18 -7.74 4.52
N GLU A 360 -20.20 -6.60 5.24
CA GLU A 360 -20.44 -5.28 4.65
C GLU A 360 -19.37 -4.91 3.62
N LYS A 361 -18.12 -5.32 3.85
CA LYS A 361 -16.95 -5.00 3.01
C LYS A 361 -16.50 -6.15 2.11
N LYS A 362 -17.28 -7.22 1.97
CA LYS A 362 -16.87 -8.44 1.27
C LYS A 362 -16.38 -8.23 -0.15
N ASP A 363 -17.06 -7.40 -0.94
CA ASP A 363 -16.71 -7.13 -2.32
C ASP A 363 -15.42 -6.31 -2.40
N PHE A 364 -15.23 -5.38 -1.48
CA PHE A 364 -13.98 -4.63 -1.36
C PHE A 364 -12.80 -5.54 -1.02
N ILE A 365 -12.94 -6.39 0.00
CA ILE A 365 -11.93 -7.38 0.40
C ILE A 365 -11.56 -8.28 -0.79
N TYR A 366 -12.56 -8.82 -1.46
CA TYR A 366 -12.40 -9.67 -2.63
C TYR A 366 -11.60 -8.97 -3.73
N ASN A 367 -11.98 -7.73 -4.08
CA ASN A 367 -11.34 -6.96 -5.14
C ASN A 367 -9.89 -6.60 -4.83
N VAL A 368 -9.57 -6.25 -3.60
CA VAL A 368 -8.19 -5.94 -3.18
C VAL A 368 -7.31 -7.18 -3.31
N ILE A 369 -7.77 -8.34 -2.82
CA ILE A 369 -7.00 -9.58 -2.88
C ILE A 369 -6.79 -10.02 -4.33
N ILE A 370 -7.84 -10.06 -5.15
CA ILE A 370 -7.75 -10.52 -6.54
C ILE A 370 -6.86 -9.62 -7.41
N GLN A 371 -6.80 -8.32 -7.09
CA GLN A 371 -5.93 -7.36 -7.77
C GLN A 371 -4.46 -7.57 -7.39
N GLU A 372 -4.13 -7.71 -6.10
CA GLU A 372 -2.76 -7.90 -5.65
C GLU A 372 -2.21 -9.28 -6.08
N GLU A 373 -3.02 -10.33 -5.95
CA GLU A 373 -2.70 -11.67 -6.46
C GLU A 373 -2.48 -11.64 -7.97
N GLY A 374 -3.34 -10.94 -8.73
CA GLY A 374 -3.22 -10.83 -10.17
C GLY A 374 -2.00 -10.04 -10.63
N LYS A 375 -1.59 -9.00 -9.89
CA LYS A 375 -0.33 -8.26 -10.14
C LYS A 375 0.87 -9.15 -9.88
N PHE A 376 0.85 -9.90 -8.80
CA PHE A 376 1.95 -10.80 -8.43
C PHE A 376 2.07 -11.98 -9.39
N ASN A 377 0.96 -12.60 -9.80
CA ASN A 377 0.96 -13.72 -10.75
C ASN A 377 1.55 -13.35 -12.13
N LYS A 378 1.53 -12.06 -12.51
CA LYS A 378 2.21 -11.60 -13.73
C LYS A 378 3.73 -11.52 -13.60
N THR A 379 4.23 -11.33 -12.40
CA THR A 379 5.65 -11.09 -12.13
C THR A 379 6.36 -12.25 -11.46
N ILE A 380 5.61 -13.17 -10.81
CA ILE A 380 6.21 -14.28 -10.05
C ILE A 380 7.01 -15.23 -10.94
N ASP A 381 6.48 -15.64 -12.09
CA ASP A 381 7.15 -16.59 -12.98
C ASP A 381 8.46 -15.99 -13.51
N GLN A 382 8.44 -14.69 -13.83
CA GLN A 382 9.62 -13.96 -14.26
C GLN A 382 10.64 -13.77 -13.13
N GLY A 383 10.17 -13.44 -11.92
CA GLY A 383 11.02 -13.31 -10.73
C GLY A 383 11.69 -14.63 -10.35
N LEU A 384 10.95 -15.74 -10.39
CA LEU A 384 11.49 -17.08 -10.13
C LEU A 384 12.50 -17.51 -11.18
N ALA A 385 12.27 -17.21 -12.46
CA ALA A 385 13.22 -17.51 -13.53
C ALA A 385 14.53 -16.75 -13.35
N ILE A 386 14.46 -15.44 -13.04
CA ILE A 386 15.65 -14.63 -12.76
C ILE A 386 16.38 -15.12 -11.52
N LEU A 387 15.67 -15.47 -10.45
CA LEU A 387 16.28 -16.00 -9.24
C LEU A 387 17.00 -17.33 -9.52
N ALA A 388 16.41 -18.20 -10.35
CA ALA A 388 17.04 -19.44 -10.76
C ALA A 388 18.36 -19.21 -11.56
N ASP A 389 18.36 -18.23 -12.48
CA ASP A 389 19.56 -17.82 -13.22
C ASP A 389 20.65 -17.28 -12.28
N LEU A 390 20.25 -16.49 -11.27
CA LEU A 390 21.16 -15.98 -10.23
C LEU A 390 21.72 -17.11 -9.36
N GLU A 391 20.91 -18.09 -8.97
CA GLU A 391 21.34 -19.28 -8.24
C GLU A 391 22.38 -20.10 -9.04
N GLU A 392 22.13 -20.30 -10.34
CA GLU A 392 23.09 -21.02 -11.20
C GLU A 392 24.43 -20.28 -11.29
N SER A 393 24.36 -18.93 -11.45
CA SER A 393 25.55 -18.07 -11.42
C SER A 393 26.30 -18.13 -10.09
N MET A 394 25.58 -18.14 -8.97
CA MET A 394 26.17 -18.28 -7.63
C MET A 394 26.86 -19.64 -7.46
N LYS A 395 26.24 -20.70 -7.94
CA LYS A 395 26.78 -22.05 -7.90
C LYS A 395 28.06 -22.17 -8.74
N GLU A 396 28.07 -21.59 -9.95
CA GLU A 396 29.26 -21.56 -10.82
C GLU A 396 30.41 -20.78 -10.18
N LYS A 397 30.10 -19.66 -9.49
CA LYS A 397 31.09 -18.81 -8.78
C LYS A 397 31.52 -19.38 -7.42
N GLY A 398 30.83 -20.41 -6.91
CA GLY A 398 31.08 -20.96 -5.56
C GLY A 398 30.69 -20.03 -4.44
N VAL A 399 29.79 -19.07 -4.68
CA VAL A 399 29.30 -18.04 -3.71
C VAL A 399 28.00 -18.52 -3.10
N LYS A 400 27.86 -18.35 -1.77
CA LYS A 400 26.63 -18.72 -1.04
C LYS A 400 25.74 -17.54 -0.66
N GLU A 401 26.16 -16.32 -0.92
CA GLU A 401 25.42 -15.11 -0.62
C GLU A 401 25.04 -14.38 -1.92
N LEU A 402 23.75 -14.08 -2.09
CA LEU A 402 23.25 -13.28 -3.20
C LEU A 402 23.62 -11.81 -2.98
N ASP A 403 24.10 -11.15 -4.02
CA ASP A 403 24.39 -9.72 -4.00
C ASP A 403 23.11 -8.90 -3.72
N GLY A 404 23.25 -7.90 -2.83
CA GLY A 404 22.14 -7.03 -2.46
C GLY A 404 21.61 -6.19 -3.63
N GLN A 405 22.41 -5.86 -4.64
CA GLN A 405 21.96 -5.17 -5.86
C GLN A 405 21.04 -6.06 -6.71
N ASP A 406 21.36 -7.33 -6.83
CA ASP A 406 20.55 -8.30 -7.58
C ASP A 406 19.22 -8.55 -6.83
N ALA A 407 19.27 -8.68 -5.50
CA ALA A 407 18.09 -8.77 -4.66
C ALA A 407 17.23 -7.50 -4.74
N PHE A 408 17.86 -6.30 -4.77
CA PHE A 408 17.16 -5.02 -4.93
C PHE A 408 16.49 -4.92 -6.31
N LYS A 409 17.14 -5.38 -7.37
CA LYS A 409 16.57 -5.42 -8.72
C LYS A 409 15.34 -6.32 -8.80
N LEU A 410 15.37 -7.48 -8.15
CA LEU A 410 14.19 -8.36 -8.00
C LEU A 410 13.04 -7.64 -7.29
N TYR A 411 13.35 -6.91 -6.23
CA TYR A 411 12.37 -6.15 -5.44
C TYR A 411 11.78 -4.96 -6.23
N ASP A 412 12.64 -4.09 -6.75
CA ASP A 412 12.24 -2.79 -7.32
C ASP A 412 11.62 -2.94 -8.71
N THR A 413 12.24 -3.74 -9.59
CA THR A 413 11.82 -3.88 -10.98
C THR A 413 10.71 -4.92 -11.16
N TYR A 414 10.80 -6.04 -10.45
CA TYR A 414 9.88 -7.16 -10.62
C TYR A 414 8.88 -7.29 -9.49
N GLY A 415 8.98 -6.44 -8.46
CA GLY A 415 8.07 -6.48 -7.31
C GLY A 415 8.16 -7.78 -6.51
N PHE A 416 9.32 -8.46 -6.55
CA PHE A 416 9.56 -9.70 -5.83
C PHE A 416 10.09 -9.39 -4.42
N PRO A 417 9.33 -9.64 -3.35
CA PRO A 417 9.72 -9.22 -2.00
C PRO A 417 11.06 -9.82 -1.56
N LEU A 418 11.88 -9.03 -0.83
CA LEU A 418 13.16 -9.49 -0.30
C LEU A 418 13.00 -10.75 0.57
N ASP A 419 11.98 -10.75 1.44
CA ASP A 419 11.72 -11.89 2.34
C ASP A 419 11.39 -13.15 1.56
N LEU A 420 10.68 -13.03 0.44
CA LEU A 420 10.40 -14.17 -0.44
C LEU A 420 11.68 -14.67 -1.14
N THR A 421 12.56 -13.74 -1.55
CA THR A 421 13.90 -14.08 -2.09
C THR A 421 14.72 -14.82 -1.05
N LYS A 422 14.74 -14.35 0.20
CA LYS A 422 15.43 -15.00 1.33
C LYS A 422 14.89 -16.39 1.57
N GLU A 423 13.57 -16.53 1.74
CA GLU A 423 12.92 -17.84 1.99
C GLU A 423 13.30 -18.88 0.94
N ILE A 424 13.25 -18.52 -0.36
CA ILE A 424 13.59 -19.44 -1.45
C ILE A 424 15.08 -19.82 -1.43
N LEU A 425 15.95 -18.86 -1.14
CA LEU A 425 17.39 -19.09 -1.08
C LEU A 425 17.78 -19.90 0.15
N GLU A 426 17.18 -19.63 1.32
CA GLU A 426 17.41 -20.37 2.56
C GLU A 426 17.00 -21.85 2.45
N GLU A 427 15.87 -22.15 1.77
CA GLU A 427 15.47 -23.53 1.44
C GLU A 427 16.56 -24.33 0.70
N LYS A 428 17.44 -23.62 -0.01
CA LYS A 428 18.54 -24.18 -0.80
C LYS A 428 19.94 -23.99 -0.18
N GLY A 429 20.01 -23.42 1.02
CA GLY A 429 21.24 -23.18 1.78
C GLY A 429 22.06 -21.98 1.30
N TYR A 430 21.42 -20.97 0.72
CA TYR A 430 21.97 -19.68 0.33
C TYR A 430 21.49 -18.57 1.24
N THR A 431 22.17 -17.42 1.24
CA THR A 431 21.82 -16.21 1.99
C THR A 431 21.73 -14.99 1.07
N VAL A 432 21.29 -13.84 1.57
CA VAL A 432 21.22 -12.56 0.85
C VAL A 432 22.02 -11.51 1.61
N ASN A 433 22.75 -10.67 0.90
CA ASN A 433 23.42 -9.50 1.47
C ASN A 433 22.40 -8.36 1.75
N GLU A 434 21.85 -8.37 2.97
CA GLU A 434 20.83 -7.41 3.37
C GLU A 434 21.36 -5.99 3.55
N GLU A 435 22.62 -5.80 3.94
CA GLU A 435 23.23 -4.47 4.09
C GLU A 435 23.35 -3.77 2.73
N ALA A 436 23.81 -4.50 1.70
CA ALA A 436 23.89 -3.98 0.35
C ALA A 436 22.50 -3.68 -0.23
N PHE A 437 21.50 -4.55 0.03
CA PHE A 437 20.10 -4.28 -0.33
C PHE A 437 19.57 -3.00 0.32
N GLN A 438 19.80 -2.85 1.64
CA GLN A 438 19.34 -1.67 2.38
C GLN A 438 20.01 -0.38 1.88
N THR A 439 21.25 -0.46 1.46
CA THR A 439 21.97 0.66 0.85
C THR A 439 21.28 1.10 -0.44
N CYS A 440 20.96 0.16 -1.35
CA CYS A 440 20.23 0.45 -2.58
C CYS A 440 18.83 1.05 -2.31
N MET A 441 18.13 0.53 -1.30
CA MET A 441 16.83 1.06 -0.86
C MET A 441 16.93 2.51 -0.39
N ASN A 442 17.95 2.84 0.40
CA ASN A 442 18.16 4.19 0.90
C ASN A 442 18.51 5.17 -0.22
N GLU A 443 19.37 4.77 -1.15
CA GLU A 443 19.71 5.58 -2.34
C GLU A 443 18.46 5.89 -3.19
N GLN A 444 17.57 4.90 -3.38
CA GLN A 444 16.32 5.12 -4.10
C GLN A 444 15.39 6.08 -3.35
N LYS A 445 15.26 5.93 -2.02
CA LYS A 445 14.49 6.85 -1.17
C LYS A 445 15.02 8.28 -1.24
N GLU A 446 16.33 8.47 -1.23
CA GLU A 446 16.96 9.79 -1.38
C GLU A 446 16.70 10.38 -2.77
N LYS A 447 16.83 9.58 -3.83
CA LYS A 447 16.49 10.01 -5.20
C LYS A 447 15.01 10.41 -5.32
N ALA A 448 14.10 9.66 -4.71
CA ALA A 448 12.68 9.96 -4.67
C ALA A 448 12.36 11.21 -3.82
N ARG A 449 13.09 11.43 -2.72
CA ARG A 449 12.99 12.66 -1.89
C ARG A 449 13.55 13.89 -2.62
N SER A 450 14.68 13.77 -3.28
CA SER A 450 15.29 14.88 -4.03
C SER A 450 14.50 15.26 -5.30
N ALA A 451 13.77 14.31 -5.89
CA ALA A 451 12.86 14.57 -7.00
C ALA A 451 11.57 15.28 -6.56
N ARG A 452 11.17 15.15 -5.30
CA ARG A 452 10.12 15.98 -4.71
C ARG A 452 10.77 17.28 -4.27
N LYS A 453 10.55 18.37 -5.02
CA LYS A 453 10.79 19.72 -4.51
C LYS A 453 9.93 19.88 -3.26
N THR A 454 10.52 19.68 -2.09
CA THR A 454 9.95 20.06 -0.82
C THR A 454 9.93 21.58 -0.81
N THR A 455 8.79 22.16 -1.11
CA THR A 455 8.46 23.46 -0.55
C THR A 455 8.33 23.22 0.95
N ASN A 456 9.34 23.63 1.71
CA ASN A 456 9.20 23.72 3.15
C ASN A 456 8.07 24.69 3.44
N TYR A 457 7.00 24.17 4.02
CA TYR A 457 5.78 24.90 4.36
C TYR A 457 5.94 25.83 5.57
N MET A 458 7.15 26.00 6.07
CA MET A 458 7.47 26.88 7.19
C MET A 458 8.69 27.74 6.82
N GLY A 459 8.42 28.95 6.38
CA GLY A 459 9.43 29.96 6.08
C GLY A 459 10.10 30.60 7.28
N ALA A 460 9.66 30.30 8.52
CA ALA A 460 10.26 30.81 9.75
C ALA A 460 10.85 29.67 10.58
N ASP A 461 11.89 29.97 11.34
CA ASP A 461 12.45 29.04 12.31
C ASP A 461 11.39 28.73 13.36
N VAL A 462 10.99 27.45 13.50
CA VAL A 462 9.94 26.99 14.44
C VAL A 462 10.22 27.48 15.86
N THR A 463 11.47 27.71 16.22
CA THR A 463 11.93 28.16 17.53
C THR A 463 11.43 29.56 17.91
N VAL A 464 11.19 30.46 16.96
CA VAL A 464 10.68 31.82 17.24
C VAL A 464 9.26 31.77 17.79
N TYR A 465 8.42 30.95 17.21
CA TYR A 465 7.02 30.81 17.63
C TYR A 465 6.86 30.11 18.98
N GLU A 466 7.82 29.25 19.36
CA GLU A 466 7.86 28.62 20.68
C GLU A 466 8.14 29.59 21.81
N SER A 467 8.76 30.74 21.51
CA SER A 467 9.05 31.81 22.48
C SER A 467 7.83 32.72 22.76
N ILE A 468 6.73 32.58 22.02
CA ILE A 468 5.49 33.37 22.24
C ILE A 468 4.79 32.87 23.50
N ASP A 469 4.40 33.81 24.36
CA ASP A 469 3.68 33.53 25.60
C ASP A 469 2.50 32.57 25.35
N PRO A 470 2.39 31.48 26.12
CA PRO A 470 1.28 30.52 25.97
C PRO A 470 -0.12 31.13 26.15
N SER A 471 -0.24 32.25 26.86
CA SER A 471 -1.52 32.95 27.06
C SER A 471 -2.04 33.68 25.81
N VAL A 472 -1.18 33.90 24.81
CA VAL A 472 -1.58 34.53 23.54
C VAL A 472 -2.42 33.55 22.76
N THR A 473 -3.65 33.96 22.43
CA THR A 473 -4.60 33.18 21.62
C THR A 473 -5.24 34.09 20.57
N SER A 474 -5.74 33.52 19.49
CA SER A 474 -6.51 34.28 18.48
C SER A 474 -7.87 33.63 18.27
N THR A 475 -8.92 34.48 18.22
CA THR A 475 -10.26 34.01 17.92
C THR A 475 -10.55 34.15 16.42
N PHE A 476 -10.94 33.05 15.78
CA PHE A 476 -11.33 33.08 14.36
C PHE A 476 -12.80 33.52 14.22
N VAL A 477 -13.04 34.65 13.56
CA VAL A 477 -14.37 35.22 13.29
C VAL A 477 -14.77 35.13 11.80
N GLY A 478 -13.96 34.50 10.98
CA GLY A 478 -14.07 34.47 9.52
C GLY A 478 -15.21 33.63 8.95
N TYR A 479 -16.02 32.98 9.77
CA TYR A 479 -17.30 32.40 9.34
C TYR A 479 -18.40 33.45 9.18
N GLU A 480 -18.34 34.54 9.95
CA GLU A 480 -19.37 35.54 10.01
C GLU A 480 -18.97 36.79 9.23
N THR A 481 -17.70 37.18 9.29
CA THR A 481 -17.17 38.36 8.63
C THR A 481 -15.89 38.11 7.88
N GLN A 482 -15.64 38.88 6.84
CA GLN A 482 -14.37 38.88 6.06
C GLN A 482 -13.54 40.13 6.38
N GLU A 483 -13.96 40.94 7.28
CA GLU A 483 -13.30 42.17 7.74
C GLU A 483 -13.60 42.42 9.23
N CYS A 484 -12.57 42.72 10.02
CA CYS A 484 -12.74 43.11 11.41
C CYS A 484 -11.61 44.01 11.88
N ASP A 485 -11.89 44.83 12.88
CA ASP A 485 -10.89 45.53 13.63
C ASP A 485 -10.37 44.65 14.76
N SER A 486 -9.06 44.63 14.98
CA SER A 486 -8.42 43.84 16.01
C SER A 486 -7.17 44.53 16.54
N LYS A 487 -6.60 43.99 17.60
CA LYS A 487 -5.38 44.50 18.21
C LYS A 487 -4.20 43.55 17.98
N ILE A 488 -3.04 44.13 17.61
CA ILE A 488 -1.82 43.38 17.49
C ILE A 488 -1.33 42.96 18.88
N THR A 489 -1.20 41.65 19.09
CA THR A 489 -0.75 41.07 20.36
C THR A 489 0.75 40.76 20.36
N VAL A 490 1.26 40.19 19.26
CA VAL A 490 2.66 39.81 19.07
C VAL A 490 3.04 40.01 17.62
N MET A 491 4.31 40.34 17.39
CA MET A 491 4.91 40.31 16.05
C MET A 491 6.26 39.61 16.10
N THR A 492 6.62 38.98 15.00
CA THR A 492 7.93 38.33 14.82
C THR A 492 8.54 38.69 13.48
N THR A 493 9.84 38.73 13.44
CA THR A 493 10.59 38.54 12.19
C THR A 493 10.77 37.02 11.97
N ASP A 494 11.57 36.63 10.98
CA ASP A 494 11.90 35.23 10.74
C ASP A 494 12.69 34.58 11.89
N THR A 495 13.36 35.38 12.71
CA THR A 495 14.33 34.93 13.71
C THR A 495 14.07 35.36 15.15
N GLU A 496 13.26 36.40 15.40
CA GLU A 496 13.03 36.96 16.73
C GLU A 496 11.66 37.61 16.91
N LEU A 497 11.25 37.74 18.17
CA LEU A 497 10.11 38.61 18.55
C LEU A 497 10.49 40.07 18.32
N THR A 498 9.56 40.91 17.81
CA THR A 498 9.78 42.30 17.56
C THR A 498 8.66 43.20 18.04
N GLU A 499 8.98 44.38 18.51
CA GLU A 499 8.00 45.40 18.93
C GLU A 499 7.42 46.20 17.75
N ALA A 500 8.11 46.15 16.57
CA ALA A 500 7.66 46.87 15.39
C ALA A 500 8.13 46.22 14.09
N LEU A 501 7.32 46.31 13.04
CA LEU A 501 7.66 45.98 11.66
C LEU A 501 7.53 47.27 10.83
N THR A 502 8.52 47.53 9.97
CA THR A 502 8.61 48.74 9.15
C THR A 502 8.61 48.44 7.66
N ASP A 503 8.46 49.44 6.84
CA ASP A 503 8.39 49.36 5.37
C ASP A 503 9.43 48.41 4.78
N GLY A 504 8.96 47.47 3.94
CA GLY A 504 9.78 46.43 3.30
C GLY A 504 10.13 45.23 4.18
N GLN A 505 9.79 45.22 5.48
CA GLN A 505 10.11 44.11 6.37
C GLN A 505 9.08 42.98 6.24
N ALA A 506 9.55 41.75 6.13
CA ALA A 506 8.78 40.55 6.29
C ALA A 506 8.62 40.17 7.76
N GLY A 507 7.51 39.53 8.11
CA GLY A 507 7.27 39.05 9.47
C GLY A 507 5.93 38.41 9.64
N THR A 508 5.61 38.07 10.89
CA THR A 508 4.32 37.48 11.27
C THR A 508 3.63 38.34 12.29
N ILE A 509 2.36 38.66 12.05
CA ILE A 509 1.51 39.44 12.94
C ILE A 509 0.47 38.52 13.60
N PHE A 510 0.37 38.59 14.92
CA PHE A 510 -0.65 37.92 15.73
C PHE A 510 -1.62 38.95 16.28
N VAL A 511 -2.91 38.60 16.27
CA VAL A 511 -4.01 39.51 16.72
C VAL A 511 -5.01 38.77 17.61
N ASP A 512 -5.81 39.50 18.37
CA ASP A 512 -6.83 38.94 19.24
C ASP A 512 -7.95 38.23 18.46
N GLU A 513 -8.46 38.89 17.41
CA GLU A 513 -9.53 38.37 16.55
C GLU A 513 -9.12 38.48 15.08
N THR A 514 -9.40 37.45 14.30
CA THR A 514 -9.04 37.43 12.88
C THR A 514 -10.13 36.83 12.00
N PRO A 515 -10.42 37.42 10.82
CA PRO A 515 -11.29 36.87 9.81
C PRO A 515 -10.52 35.91 8.87
N PHE A 516 -9.19 35.80 8.98
CA PHE A 516 -8.36 34.99 8.11
C PHE A 516 -8.38 33.52 8.51
N TYR A 517 -8.74 32.66 7.58
CA TYR A 517 -8.66 31.22 7.73
C TYR A 517 -7.20 30.77 7.62
N ALA A 518 -6.71 30.08 8.63
CA ALA A 518 -5.40 29.45 8.60
C ALA A 518 -5.45 28.10 7.88
N THR A 519 -4.39 27.72 7.19
CA THR A 519 -4.27 26.41 6.52
C THR A 519 -4.67 25.29 7.47
N GLY A 520 -5.66 24.49 7.05
CA GLY A 520 -6.14 23.35 7.85
C GLY A 520 -7.25 22.57 7.13
N GLY A 521 -7.41 21.28 7.47
CA GLY A 521 -8.43 20.43 6.87
C GLY A 521 -8.35 20.31 5.34
N GLY A 522 -7.16 20.47 4.76
CA GLY A 522 -6.96 20.46 3.30
C GLY A 522 -7.26 21.78 2.60
N GLN A 523 -7.83 22.77 3.29
CA GLN A 523 -8.05 24.10 2.74
C GLN A 523 -6.80 24.97 2.94
N HIS A 524 -6.36 25.63 1.88
CA HIS A 524 -5.26 26.61 1.89
C HIS A 524 -5.70 27.88 2.62
N ALA A 525 -4.73 28.58 3.23
CA ALA A 525 -4.94 29.82 3.95
C ALA A 525 -5.49 30.95 3.06
N ASP A 526 -6.13 31.91 3.71
CA ASP A 526 -6.49 33.16 3.05
C ASP A 526 -5.29 34.06 2.82
N SER A 527 -5.41 34.92 1.85
CA SER A 527 -4.58 36.10 1.68
C SER A 527 -5.40 37.36 1.88
N GLY A 528 -4.74 38.48 2.02
CA GLY A 528 -5.42 39.75 2.16
C GLY A 528 -4.52 40.87 2.69
N VAL A 529 -5.08 41.82 3.41
CA VAL A 529 -4.37 43.01 3.87
C VAL A 529 -4.70 43.29 5.33
N ILE A 530 -3.70 43.71 6.09
CA ILE A 530 -3.85 44.28 7.41
C ILE A 530 -3.46 45.76 7.28
N THR A 531 -4.35 46.68 7.71
CA THR A 531 -4.14 48.10 7.62
C THR A 531 -4.21 48.77 8.96
N CYS A 532 -3.40 49.81 9.16
CA CYS A 532 -3.55 50.77 10.25
C CYS A 532 -3.57 52.21 9.68
N LYS A 533 -3.63 53.20 10.54
CA LYS A 533 -3.73 54.60 10.11
C LYS A 533 -2.71 55.01 9.07
N ASP A 534 -1.44 54.54 9.21
CA ASP A 534 -0.32 54.98 8.41
C ASP A 534 0.46 53.78 7.81
N GLY A 535 -0.10 52.54 7.87
CA GLY A 535 0.56 51.31 7.46
C GLY A 535 -0.32 50.32 6.68
N GLU A 536 0.32 49.57 5.83
CA GLU A 536 -0.25 48.47 5.06
C GLU A 536 0.70 47.24 5.10
N PHE A 537 0.13 46.11 5.46
CA PHE A 537 0.81 44.79 5.50
C PHE A 537 0.03 43.79 4.62
N ILE A 538 0.75 43.21 3.64
CA ILE A 538 0.16 42.17 2.78
C ILE A 538 0.29 40.82 3.48
N VAL A 539 -0.84 40.14 3.67
CA VAL A 539 -0.91 38.80 4.20
C VAL A 539 -0.82 37.80 3.02
N GLU A 540 0.23 37.01 3.01
CA GLU A 540 0.53 36.02 1.97
C GLU A 540 0.11 34.61 2.40
N ASP A 541 0.26 34.30 3.70
CA ASP A 541 -0.09 33.02 4.29
C ASP A 541 -0.57 33.20 5.74
N VAL A 542 -1.36 32.23 6.24
CA VAL A 542 -1.86 32.22 7.61
C VAL A 542 -1.68 30.83 8.20
N VAL A 543 -1.04 30.77 9.35
CA VAL A 543 -0.72 29.52 10.03
C VAL A 543 -1.37 29.44 11.39
N LYS A 544 -1.83 28.21 11.74
CA LYS A 544 -2.37 27.91 13.07
C LYS A 544 -1.33 27.16 13.88
N MET A 545 -1.06 27.64 15.09
CA MET A 545 -0.06 27.08 15.99
C MET A 545 -0.70 26.46 17.22
N LEU A 546 0.08 25.68 17.96
CA LEU A 546 -0.32 25.11 19.25
C LEU A 546 -0.76 26.24 20.21
N GLY A 547 -1.79 25.97 21.01
CA GLY A 547 -2.34 26.96 21.95
C GLY A 547 -3.33 27.95 21.33
N GLY A 548 -3.82 27.71 20.09
CA GLY A 548 -4.86 28.53 19.45
C GLY A 548 -4.36 29.85 18.86
N LYS A 549 -3.05 29.99 18.62
CA LYS A 549 -2.46 31.17 17.98
C LYS A 549 -2.64 31.08 16.47
N ILE A 550 -2.99 32.22 15.85
CA ILE A 550 -3.10 32.37 14.39
C ILE A 550 -2.14 33.47 13.96
N GLY A 551 -1.12 33.10 13.19
CA GLY A 551 -0.07 34.01 12.69
C GLY A 551 -0.31 34.37 11.22
N HIS A 552 -0.29 35.68 10.91
CA HIS A 552 -0.45 36.23 9.57
C HIS A 552 0.94 36.54 9.02
N ILE A 553 1.42 35.71 8.07
CA ILE A 553 2.74 35.81 7.46
C ILE A 553 2.66 36.71 6.24
N GLY A 554 3.59 37.65 6.14
CA GLY A 554 3.63 38.60 5.02
C GLY A 554 4.69 39.64 5.17
N HIS A 555 4.49 40.82 4.57
CA HIS A 555 5.43 41.91 4.61
C HIS A 555 4.72 43.26 4.64
N VAL A 556 5.40 44.26 5.23
CA VAL A 556 4.93 45.66 5.24
C VAL A 556 5.22 46.29 3.87
N THR A 557 4.17 46.77 3.19
CA THR A 557 4.29 47.48 1.91
C THR A 557 4.38 49.01 2.10
N LYS A 558 3.92 49.48 3.28
CA LYS A 558 3.92 50.91 3.60
C LYS A 558 3.85 51.13 5.11
N GLY A 559 4.65 52.06 5.61
CA GLY A 559 4.54 52.55 6.97
C GLY A 559 5.13 51.62 8.04
N MET A 560 4.47 51.52 9.19
CA MET A 560 4.96 50.80 10.35
C MET A 560 3.81 50.25 11.20
N PHE A 561 4.02 49.06 11.77
CA PHE A 561 3.14 48.43 12.74
C PHE A 561 3.85 48.24 14.07
N LYS A 562 3.15 48.37 15.15
CA LYS A 562 3.66 48.14 16.51
C LYS A 562 2.75 47.21 17.30
N VAL A 563 3.33 46.49 18.24
CA VAL A 563 2.57 45.73 19.22
C VAL A 563 1.63 46.67 19.96
N GLY A 564 0.32 46.28 20.05
CA GLY A 564 -0.71 47.06 20.67
C GLY A 564 -1.47 47.99 19.71
N ASP A 565 -1.10 48.13 18.46
CA ASP A 565 -1.84 48.91 17.47
C ASP A 565 -3.18 48.23 17.17
N THR A 566 -4.18 49.08 16.95
CA THR A 566 -5.48 48.69 16.40
C THR A 566 -5.37 48.64 14.88
N VAL A 567 -5.72 47.55 14.29
CA VAL A 567 -5.59 47.28 12.84
C VAL A 567 -6.91 46.77 12.29
N THR A 568 -7.18 47.07 11.03
CA THR A 568 -8.30 46.49 10.28
C THR A 568 -7.73 45.35 9.41
N LEU A 569 -8.29 44.15 9.59
CA LEU A 569 -7.95 42.95 8.83
C LEU A 569 -8.99 42.76 7.73
N SER A 570 -8.57 42.65 6.48
CA SER A 570 -9.46 42.50 5.33
C SER A 570 -9.00 41.31 4.47
N VAL A 571 -9.79 40.26 4.42
CA VAL A 571 -9.54 39.05 3.61
C VAL A 571 -9.78 39.35 2.13
N ASN A 572 -8.99 38.75 1.27
CA ASN A 572 -9.24 38.76 -0.19
C ASN A 572 -10.53 37.98 -0.50
N LYS A 573 -11.61 38.73 -0.65
CA LYS A 573 -12.98 38.21 -0.83
C LYS A 573 -13.11 37.30 -2.04
N VAL A 574 -12.39 37.59 -3.13
CA VAL A 574 -12.44 36.79 -4.37
C VAL A 574 -11.78 35.42 -4.14
N GLN A 575 -10.57 35.40 -3.61
CA GLN A 575 -9.86 34.16 -3.30
C GLN A 575 -10.64 33.30 -2.29
N ARG A 576 -11.13 33.88 -1.20
CA ARG A 576 -11.98 33.19 -0.21
C ARG A 576 -13.21 32.57 -0.87
N ALA A 577 -13.90 33.30 -1.75
CA ALA A 577 -15.09 32.81 -2.43
C ALA A 577 -14.73 31.62 -3.35
N ASP A 578 -13.64 31.70 -4.11
CA ASP A 578 -13.23 30.61 -5.01
C ASP A 578 -12.75 29.37 -4.22
N THR A 579 -11.99 29.56 -3.15
CA THR A 579 -11.60 28.47 -2.24
C THR A 579 -12.84 27.82 -1.60
N ALA A 580 -13.83 28.60 -1.15
CA ALA A 580 -15.08 28.08 -0.58
C ALA A 580 -15.90 27.26 -1.59
N LYS A 581 -15.92 27.64 -2.88
CA LYS A 581 -16.52 26.85 -3.97
C LYS A 581 -15.82 25.50 -4.10
N GLY A 582 -14.48 25.50 -4.18
CA GLY A 582 -13.67 24.30 -4.26
C GLY A 582 -13.86 23.37 -3.06
N HIS A 583 -13.88 23.92 -1.84
CA HIS A 583 -14.09 23.14 -0.62
C HIS A 583 -15.48 22.51 -0.57
N SER A 584 -16.52 23.27 -0.90
CA SER A 584 -17.88 22.73 -0.95
C SER A 584 -18.04 21.67 -2.04
N ALA A 585 -17.41 21.86 -3.21
CA ALA A 585 -17.39 20.85 -4.27
C ALA A 585 -16.64 19.56 -3.85
N THR A 586 -15.63 19.65 -2.97
CA THR A 586 -14.92 18.48 -2.43
C THR A 586 -15.85 17.58 -1.63
N HIS A 587 -16.76 18.13 -0.83
CA HIS A 587 -17.77 17.34 -0.11
C HIS A 587 -18.76 16.66 -1.06
N LEU A 588 -19.21 17.37 -2.10
CA LEU A 588 -20.07 16.78 -3.11
C LEU A 588 -19.32 15.65 -3.86
N LEU A 589 -18.05 15.87 -4.21
CA LEU A 589 -17.19 14.88 -4.86
C LEU A 589 -17.01 13.63 -3.99
N GLN A 590 -16.67 13.77 -2.72
CA GLN A 590 -16.51 12.66 -1.80
C GLN A 590 -17.78 11.82 -1.72
N LYS A 591 -18.93 12.44 -1.56
CA LYS A 591 -20.20 11.73 -1.50
C LYS A 591 -20.55 11.05 -2.83
N SER A 592 -20.30 11.70 -3.97
CA SER A 592 -20.51 11.13 -5.30
C SER A 592 -19.62 9.91 -5.55
N LEU A 593 -18.33 10.01 -5.20
CA LEU A 593 -17.40 8.88 -5.30
C LEU A 593 -17.86 7.69 -4.45
N ARG A 594 -18.31 7.92 -3.21
CA ARG A 594 -18.86 6.86 -2.37
C ARG A 594 -20.13 6.24 -2.94
N THR A 595 -20.96 7.04 -3.59
CA THR A 595 -22.20 6.57 -4.21
C THR A 595 -21.92 5.69 -5.42
N VAL A 596 -20.95 6.08 -6.27
CA VAL A 596 -20.62 5.36 -7.52
C VAL A 596 -19.69 4.16 -7.26
N LEU A 597 -18.67 4.33 -6.41
CA LEU A 597 -17.62 3.32 -6.21
C LEU A 597 -17.84 2.45 -4.98
N GLY A 598 -18.63 2.92 -4.01
CA GLY A 598 -18.90 2.19 -2.77
C GLY A 598 -18.34 2.85 -1.51
N ASN A 599 -18.81 2.35 -0.36
CA ASN A 599 -18.51 2.92 0.97
C ASN A 599 -17.04 2.82 1.42
N HIS A 600 -16.21 2.05 0.73
CA HIS A 600 -14.77 1.94 0.99
C HIS A 600 -13.98 3.19 0.59
N VAL A 601 -14.59 4.10 -0.18
CA VAL A 601 -13.97 5.38 -0.54
C VAL A 601 -13.88 6.24 0.69
N GLU A 602 -12.65 6.49 1.16
CA GLU A 602 -12.32 7.34 2.30
C GLU A 602 -11.26 8.35 1.89
N GLN A 603 -11.34 9.55 2.43
CA GLN A 603 -10.35 10.58 2.18
C GLN A 603 -8.99 10.16 2.75
N SER A 604 -7.96 10.16 1.90
CA SER A 604 -6.56 9.95 2.26
C SER A 604 -5.76 11.25 2.26
N GLY A 605 -6.29 12.28 1.62
CA GLY A 605 -5.72 13.63 1.56
C GLY A 605 -6.63 14.57 0.80
N SER A 606 -6.54 15.86 1.10
CA SER A 606 -7.27 16.92 0.41
C SER A 606 -6.39 18.15 0.28
N TYR A 607 -6.59 18.90 -0.79
CA TYR A 607 -5.99 20.22 -0.99
C TYR A 607 -6.94 21.06 -1.81
N VAL A 608 -7.28 22.24 -1.29
CA VAL A 608 -8.20 23.17 -1.94
C VAL A 608 -7.63 24.58 -1.85
N ASP A 609 -7.42 25.20 -2.98
CA ASP A 609 -7.08 26.61 -3.12
C ASP A 609 -8.05 27.35 -4.04
N LYS A 610 -7.74 28.61 -4.40
CA LYS A 610 -8.55 29.43 -5.29
C LYS A 610 -8.64 28.93 -6.74
N ASP A 611 -7.64 28.13 -7.16
CA ASP A 611 -7.48 27.74 -8.57
C ASP A 611 -8.00 26.32 -8.84
N ARG A 612 -7.86 25.39 -7.85
CA ARG A 612 -8.25 24.00 -8.01
C ARG A 612 -8.54 23.31 -6.69
N LEU A 613 -9.15 22.15 -6.78
CA LEU A 613 -9.19 21.18 -5.70
C LEU A 613 -8.50 19.89 -6.09
N ARG A 614 -7.93 19.20 -5.09
CA ARG A 614 -7.32 17.89 -5.19
C ARG A 614 -7.88 17.01 -4.09
N PHE A 615 -8.34 15.84 -4.46
CA PHE A 615 -8.90 14.87 -3.53
C PHE A 615 -8.23 13.51 -3.71
N ASP A 616 -7.53 13.05 -2.67
CA ASP A 616 -6.89 11.75 -2.61
C ASP A 616 -7.78 10.79 -1.81
N PHE A 617 -8.09 9.64 -2.35
CA PHE A 617 -9.03 8.70 -1.76
C PHE A 617 -8.62 7.25 -1.94
N SER A 618 -9.11 6.38 -1.03
CA SER A 618 -8.86 4.95 -1.08
C SER A 618 -9.67 4.30 -2.20
N HIS A 619 -8.99 3.73 -3.21
CA HIS A 619 -9.60 2.88 -4.24
C HIS A 619 -8.53 2.02 -4.91
N PHE A 620 -8.89 0.79 -5.26
CA PHE A 620 -7.95 -0.25 -5.65
C PHE A 620 -7.54 -0.24 -7.13
N GLN A 621 -8.28 0.48 -8.01
CA GLN A 621 -8.03 0.56 -9.45
C GLN A 621 -8.22 1.98 -10.00
N ALA A 622 -7.83 2.21 -11.26
CA ALA A 622 -8.17 3.43 -11.97
C ALA A 622 -9.68 3.47 -12.25
N LEU A 623 -10.27 4.64 -12.16
CA LEU A 623 -11.68 4.83 -12.52
C LEU A 623 -11.84 4.69 -14.03
N THR A 624 -12.95 4.12 -14.47
CA THR A 624 -13.32 4.09 -15.86
C THR A 624 -13.83 5.45 -16.31
N ALA A 625 -13.86 5.67 -17.64
CA ALA A 625 -14.40 6.91 -18.20
C ALA A 625 -15.88 7.11 -17.81
N GLU A 626 -16.64 6.01 -17.73
CA GLU A 626 -18.05 6.00 -17.34
C GLU A 626 -18.22 6.36 -15.86
N GLU A 627 -17.40 5.79 -14.97
CA GLU A 627 -17.41 6.13 -13.55
C GLU A 627 -17.07 7.60 -13.30
N LEU A 628 -16.03 8.11 -13.98
CA LEU A 628 -15.65 9.52 -13.90
C LEU A 628 -16.76 10.45 -14.41
N ALA A 629 -17.40 10.10 -15.52
CA ALA A 629 -18.51 10.87 -16.09
C ALA A 629 -19.73 10.88 -15.14
N GLU A 630 -20.05 9.75 -14.51
CA GLU A 630 -21.17 9.67 -13.57
C GLU A 630 -20.91 10.45 -12.27
N VAL A 631 -19.67 10.39 -11.73
CA VAL A 631 -19.26 11.20 -10.57
C VAL A 631 -19.36 12.69 -10.91
N GLU A 632 -18.79 13.13 -12.03
CA GLU A 632 -18.82 14.54 -12.47
C GLU A 632 -20.25 15.02 -12.69
N LYS A 633 -21.09 14.21 -13.33
CA LYS A 633 -22.50 14.47 -13.55
C LYS A 633 -23.25 14.64 -12.23
N MET A 634 -23.08 13.69 -11.29
CA MET A 634 -23.74 13.74 -9.97
C MET A 634 -23.37 14.99 -9.19
N VAL A 635 -22.08 15.39 -9.18
CA VAL A 635 -21.65 16.64 -8.54
C VAL A 635 -22.35 17.86 -9.18
N ASN A 636 -22.38 17.93 -10.51
CA ASN A 636 -23.03 19.05 -11.22
C ASN A 636 -24.54 19.06 -11.03
N GLU A 637 -25.21 17.91 -10.92
CA GLU A 637 -26.63 17.83 -10.57
C GLU A 637 -26.89 18.43 -9.20
N LYS A 638 -26.05 18.11 -8.18
CA LYS A 638 -26.17 18.68 -6.83
C LYS A 638 -25.84 20.17 -6.75
N ILE A 639 -25.00 20.67 -7.66
CA ILE A 639 -24.79 22.10 -7.88
C ILE A 639 -26.04 22.75 -8.46
N ALA A 640 -26.64 22.13 -9.46
CA ALA A 640 -27.86 22.65 -10.13
C ALA A 640 -29.11 22.61 -9.25
N GLU A 641 -29.19 21.66 -8.31
CA GLU A 641 -30.26 21.57 -7.31
C GLU A 641 -30.25 22.74 -6.30
N ASP A 642 -29.14 23.47 -6.21
CA ASP A 642 -28.93 24.61 -5.35
C ASP A 642 -29.21 24.34 -3.88
N LEU A 643 -28.66 23.24 -3.37
CA LEU A 643 -28.86 22.77 -1.99
C LEU A 643 -28.37 23.80 -0.97
N THR A 644 -29.14 24.06 0.09
CA THR A 644 -28.69 24.87 1.21
C THR A 644 -27.51 24.20 1.93
N VAL A 645 -26.48 24.98 2.23
CA VAL A 645 -25.34 24.56 3.05
C VAL A 645 -25.51 25.13 4.46
N SER A 646 -25.81 24.27 5.42
CA SER A 646 -25.96 24.64 6.83
C SER A 646 -24.79 24.13 7.67
N THR A 647 -24.53 24.82 8.76
CA THR A 647 -23.46 24.44 9.71
C THR A 647 -24.00 24.47 11.13
N GLU A 648 -23.70 23.44 11.89
CA GLU A 648 -24.09 23.30 13.28
C GLU A 648 -22.89 22.88 14.13
N ILE A 649 -22.83 23.41 15.37
CA ILE A 649 -21.80 22.98 16.33
C ILE A 649 -22.48 22.11 17.38
N MET A 650 -22.03 20.89 17.53
CA MET A 650 -22.60 19.91 18.45
C MET A 650 -21.50 19.05 19.08
N SER A 651 -21.82 18.22 20.05
CA SER A 651 -20.87 17.25 20.59
C SER A 651 -20.52 16.18 19.55
N VAL A 652 -19.34 15.56 19.69
CA VAL A 652 -18.89 14.50 18.77
C VAL A 652 -19.90 13.35 18.72
N ASP A 653 -20.47 12.98 19.87
CA ASP A 653 -21.43 11.88 19.95
C ASP A 653 -22.78 12.22 19.29
N GLU A 654 -23.28 13.43 19.50
CA GLU A 654 -24.46 13.91 18.78
C GLU A 654 -24.21 13.92 17.27
N ALA A 655 -23.06 14.42 16.83
CA ALA A 655 -22.71 14.49 15.41
C ALA A 655 -22.64 13.10 14.76
N LYS A 656 -22.03 12.11 15.42
CA LYS A 656 -22.02 10.70 14.95
C LYS A 656 -23.43 10.12 14.86
N ASN A 657 -24.27 10.39 15.83
CA ASN A 657 -25.67 9.92 15.85
C ASN A 657 -26.52 10.51 14.71
N THR A 658 -26.16 11.66 14.16
CA THR A 658 -26.81 12.22 12.96
C THR A 658 -26.38 11.56 11.65
N GLY A 659 -25.45 10.60 11.68
CA GLY A 659 -24.87 9.98 10.49
C GLY A 659 -23.83 10.85 9.78
N ALA A 660 -23.34 11.91 10.42
CA ALA A 660 -22.30 12.76 9.85
C ALA A 660 -20.97 11.99 9.74
N MET A 661 -20.32 12.14 8.59
CA MET A 661 -19.06 11.49 8.31
C MET A 661 -17.91 12.24 9.01
N ALA A 662 -17.14 11.52 9.82
CA ALA A 662 -15.89 11.99 10.41
C ALA A 662 -14.69 11.45 9.62
N LEU A 663 -13.64 12.24 9.47
CA LEU A 663 -12.38 11.75 8.91
C LEU A 663 -11.72 10.76 9.88
N PHE A 664 -11.29 9.63 9.37
CA PHE A 664 -10.59 8.63 10.15
C PHE A 664 -9.22 9.17 10.61
N GLY A 665 -8.96 9.14 11.93
CA GLY A 665 -7.65 9.48 12.50
C GLY A 665 -7.48 10.94 12.93
N GLU A 666 -8.46 11.83 12.79
CA GLU A 666 -8.39 13.18 13.36
C GLU A 666 -8.86 13.20 14.82
N LYS A 667 -8.13 13.96 15.65
CA LYS A 667 -8.56 14.25 17.03
C LYS A 667 -9.55 15.42 17.00
N TYR A 668 -10.78 15.10 17.32
CA TYR A 668 -11.81 16.13 17.51
C TYR A 668 -11.87 16.54 18.99
N GLY A 669 -12.04 17.85 19.25
CA GLY A 669 -12.37 18.34 20.59
C GLY A 669 -13.77 17.89 21.02
N ASP A 670 -14.22 18.31 22.21
CA ASP A 670 -15.55 17.98 22.75
C ASP A 670 -16.70 18.39 21.82
N LYS A 671 -16.49 19.44 21.01
CA LYS A 671 -17.45 19.96 20.04
C LYS A 671 -16.86 19.96 18.64
N VAL A 672 -17.67 19.60 17.66
CA VAL A 672 -17.33 19.59 16.23
C VAL A 672 -18.32 20.43 15.44
N ARG A 673 -17.83 21.02 14.36
CA ARG A 673 -18.66 21.71 13.37
C ARG A 673 -19.06 20.71 12.30
N VAL A 674 -20.36 20.52 12.10
CA VAL A 674 -20.96 19.66 11.10
C VAL A 674 -21.47 20.52 9.95
N VAL A 675 -21.02 20.23 8.75
CA VAL A 675 -21.47 20.86 7.50
C VAL A 675 -22.44 19.92 6.80
N THR A 676 -23.64 20.44 6.48
CA THR A 676 -24.70 19.67 5.83
C THR A 676 -25.08 20.36 4.52
N MET A 677 -25.15 19.62 3.42
CA MET A 677 -25.55 20.08 2.08
C MET A 677 -26.83 19.36 1.67
N GLY A 678 -27.99 19.98 2.00
CA GLY A 678 -29.29 19.33 1.85
C GLY A 678 -29.31 17.94 2.54
N ASP A 679 -29.87 16.95 1.86
CA ASP A 679 -29.89 15.56 2.32
C ASP A 679 -28.73 14.73 1.67
N PHE A 680 -27.84 15.37 0.91
CA PHE A 680 -26.84 14.68 0.11
C PHE A 680 -25.54 14.41 0.86
N SER A 681 -24.94 15.43 1.50
CA SER A 681 -23.69 15.29 2.26
C SER A 681 -23.81 15.87 3.65
N LYS A 682 -23.24 15.17 4.64
CA LYS A 682 -23.15 15.64 6.03
C LYS A 682 -21.79 15.18 6.59
N GLU A 683 -20.91 16.14 6.92
CA GLU A 683 -19.53 15.84 7.29
C GLU A 683 -19.00 16.77 8.39
N PHE A 684 -18.03 16.27 9.17
CA PHE A 684 -17.28 17.11 10.12
C PHE A 684 -16.30 17.96 9.33
N CYS A 685 -16.48 19.29 9.38
CA CYS A 685 -15.61 20.20 8.64
C CYS A 685 -15.51 21.58 9.29
N ALA A 686 -14.25 22.04 9.47
CA ALA A 686 -13.94 23.37 9.98
C ALA A 686 -13.63 24.39 8.87
N GLY A 687 -13.72 24.02 7.59
CA GLY A 687 -13.43 24.90 6.47
C GLY A 687 -14.50 25.92 6.15
N THR A 688 -14.20 26.78 5.18
CA THR A 688 -15.16 27.79 4.70
C THR A 688 -15.96 27.24 3.53
N HIS A 689 -17.26 27.49 3.49
CA HIS A 689 -18.19 26.96 2.50
C HIS A 689 -19.06 28.02 1.87
N VAL A 690 -19.63 27.70 0.71
CA VAL A 690 -20.66 28.49 0.07
C VAL A 690 -21.99 28.39 0.84
N PRO A 691 -22.87 29.42 0.80
CA PRO A 691 -24.16 29.36 1.48
C PRO A 691 -25.13 28.35 0.85
N HIS A 692 -24.99 28.06 -0.44
CA HIS A 692 -25.76 27.06 -1.17
C HIS A 692 -24.96 26.58 -2.38
N THR A 693 -25.22 25.34 -2.83
CA THR A 693 -24.37 24.65 -3.83
C THR A 693 -24.35 25.31 -5.20
N GLY A 694 -25.40 26.02 -5.58
CA GLY A 694 -25.46 26.75 -6.86
C GLY A 694 -24.41 27.86 -7.01
N VAL A 695 -23.85 28.37 -5.91
CA VAL A 695 -22.76 29.36 -5.93
C VAL A 695 -21.46 28.76 -6.53
N ILE A 696 -21.31 27.43 -6.50
CA ILE A 696 -20.17 26.72 -7.13
C ILE A 696 -20.18 26.91 -8.64
N LYS A 697 -21.34 27.11 -9.25
CA LYS A 697 -21.61 27.29 -10.68
C LYS A 697 -21.41 26.03 -11.51
N ALA A 698 -20.19 25.48 -11.56
CA ALA A 698 -19.82 24.29 -12.32
C ALA A 698 -18.65 23.55 -11.67
N PHE A 699 -18.54 22.26 -11.98
CA PHE A 699 -17.47 21.38 -11.54
C PHE A 699 -16.95 20.57 -12.73
N LYS A 700 -15.62 20.43 -12.87
CA LYS A 700 -14.96 19.68 -13.93
C LYS A 700 -13.78 18.88 -13.38
N ILE A 701 -13.81 17.56 -13.57
CA ILE A 701 -12.65 16.70 -13.31
C ILE A 701 -11.65 16.89 -14.46
N ILE A 702 -10.40 17.24 -14.13
CA ILE A 702 -9.32 17.45 -15.11
C ILE A 702 -8.35 16.27 -15.16
N SER A 703 -8.16 15.54 -14.06
CA SER A 703 -7.30 14.37 -14.04
C SER A 703 -7.74 13.36 -12.97
N GLU A 704 -7.46 12.09 -13.23
CA GLU A 704 -7.54 10.99 -12.26
C GLU A 704 -6.27 10.16 -12.39
N THR A 705 -5.52 10.00 -11.28
CA THR A 705 -4.21 9.34 -11.27
C THR A 705 -4.00 8.51 -10.01
N GLY A 706 -3.10 7.52 -10.07
CA GLY A 706 -2.63 6.79 -8.90
C GLY A 706 -1.49 7.54 -8.21
N VAL A 707 -1.60 7.73 -6.88
CA VAL A 707 -0.55 8.41 -6.07
C VAL A 707 0.28 7.40 -5.29
N ALA A 708 -0.40 6.39 -4.76
CA ALA A 708 0.20 5.28 -4.03
C ALA A 708 -0.63 4.02 -4.29
N ALA A 709 -0.16 2.88 -3.80
CA ALA A 709 -0.93 1.65 -3.88
C ALA A 709 -2.26 1.83 -3.13
N GLY A 710 -3.36 1.63 -3.84
CA GLY A 710 -4.71 1.79 -3.28
C GLY A 710 -5.16 3.22 -3.01
N ILE A 711 -4.41 4.23 -3.44
CA ILE A 711 -4.78 5.64 -3.33
C ILE A 711 -4.89 6.25 -4.72
N ARG A 712 -6.06 6.78 -5.03
CA ARG A 712 -6.36 7.50 -6.26
C ARG A 712 -6.48 8.99 -5.97
N ARG A 713 -6.13 9.81 -6.93
CA ARG A 713 -6.19 11.27 -6.88
C ARG A 713 -7.07 11.80 -7.98
N ILE A 714 -8.03 12.62 -7.62
CA ILE A 714 -8.76 13.48 -8.56
C ILE A 714 -8.31 14.92 -8.37
N GLU A 715 -8.03 15.59 -9.48
CA GLU A 715 -7.92 17.05 -9.55
C GLU A 715 -9.11 17.60 -10.32
N ALA A 716 -9.70 18.67 -9.82
CA ALA A 716 -10.89 19.26 -10.41
C ALA A 716 -10.91 20.79 -10.28
N LEU A 717 -11.71 21.43 -11.11
CA LEU A 717 -11.95 22.87 -11.15
C LEU A 717 -13.38 23.19 -10.77
N THR A 718 -13.59 24.40 -10.28
CA THR A 718 -14.91 24.94 -9.97
C THR A 718 -15.09 26.34 -10.57
N GLY A 719 -16.34 26.76 -10.71
CA GLY A 719 -16.71 28.14 -11.07
C GLY A 719 -16.08 28.64 -12.35
N ASP A 720 -15.45 29.80 -12.27
CA ASP A 720 -14.86 30.47 -13.44
C ASP A 720 -13.64 29.73 -13.97
N GLY A 721 -12.99 28.89 -13.15
CA GLY A 721 -11.92 27.98 -13.58
C GLY A 721 -12.38 26.96 -14.62
N VAL A 722 -13.61 26.46 -14.50
CA VAL A 722 -14.24 25.54 -15.48
C VAL A 722 -14.47 26.26 -16.82
N MET A 723 -14.96 27.50 -16.77
CA MET A 723 -15.18 28.28 -17.99
C MET A 723 -13.86 28.58 -18.72
N LYS A 724 -12.83 28.95 -17.97
CA LYS A 724 -11.48 29.16 -18.53
C LYS A 724 -10.94 27.88 -19.18
N TYR A 725 -11.09 26.74 -18.53
CA TYR A 725 -10.69 25.42 -19.07
C TYR A 725 -11.35 25.16 -20.42
N TYR A 726 -12.67 25.35 -20.54
CA TYR A 726 -13.37 25.13 -21.82
C TYR A 726 -12.99 26.14 -22.90
N LEU A 727 -12.72 27.39 -22.54
CA LEU A 727 -12.23 28.39 -23.50
C LEU A 727 -10.83 28.04 -24.05
N ASP A 728 -9.96 27.53 -23.18
CA ASP A 728 -8.61 27.10 -23.59
C ASP A 728 -8.67 25.83 -24.47
N GLU A 729 -9.58 24.88 -24.17
CA GLU A 729 -9.84 23.70 -25.01
C GLU A 729 -10.44 24.12 -26.38
N GLU A 730 -11.40 25.03 -26.39
CA GLU A 730 -11.98 25.57 -27.63
C GLU A 730 -10.93 26.25 -28.50
N LYS A 731 -10.06 27.07 -27.88
CA LYS A 731 -8.94 27.72 -28.57
C LYS A 731 -7.99 26.68 -29.18
N THR A 732 -7.61 25.67 -28.40
CA THR A 732 -6.74 24.58 -28.86
C THR A 732 -7.37 23.82 -30.03
N LEU A 733 -8.67 23.52 -29.93
CA LEU A 733 -9.41 22.88 -31.02
C LEU A 733 -9.41 23.72 -32.31
N HIS A 734 -9.64 25.04 -32.20
CA HIS A 734 -9.60 25.96 -33.36
C HIS A 734 -8.20 26.07 -33.95
N GLU A 735 -7.16 26.14 -33.13
CA GLU A 735 -5.77 26.16 -33.62
C GLU A 735 -5.41 24.85 -34.36
N ALA A 736 -5.78 23.70 -33.79
CA ALA A 736 -5.58 22.41 -34.45
C ALA A 736 -6.36 22.27 -35.77
N ALA A 737 -7.62 22.71 -35.78
CA ALA A 737 -8.45 22.71 -36.97
C ALA A 737 -7.85 23.62 -38.05
N LYS A 738 -7.35 24.79 -37.68
CA LYS A 738 -6.65 25.70 -38.60
C LYS A 738 -5.39 25.07 -39.20
N ALA A 739 -4.57 24.40 -38.36
CA ALA A 739 -3.38 23.70 -38.81
C ALA A 739 -3.71 22.57 -39.80
N ALA A 740 -4.78 21.82 -39.57
CA ALA A 740 -5.28 20.77 -40.44
C ALA A 740 -6.07 21.30 -41.66
N LYS A 741 -6.29 22.61 -41.76
CA LYS A 741 -7.15 23.25 -42.77
C LYS A 741 -8.56 22.64 -42.82
N ALA A 742 -9.16 22.48 -41.65
CA ALA A 742 -10.49 21.92 -41.45
C ALA A 742 -11.37 22.82 -40.60
N GLU A 743 -12.68 22.63 -40.64
CA GLU A 743 -13.60 23.18 -39.66
C GLU A 743 -13.48 22.39 -38.31
N PRO A 744 -13.60 23.02 -37.13
CA PRO A 744 -13.42 22.35 -35.85
C PRO A 744 -14.22 21.05 -35.70
N HIS A 745 -15.49 21.06 -36.11
CA HIS A 745 -16.37 19.89 -36.03
C HIS A 745 -16.04 18.75 -37.03
N LYS A 746 -15.19 19.02 -38.07
CA LYS A 746 -14.70 18.05 -39.06
C LYS A 746 -13.24 17.68 -38.86
N LEU A 747 -12.61 18.14 -37.76
CA LEU A 747 -11.18 17.92 -37.52
C LEU A 747 -10.81 16.43 -37.47
N ALA A 748 -11.60 15.63 -36.77
CA ALA A 748 -11.36 14.20 -36.67
C ALA A 748 -11.41 13.48 -38.03
N GLU A 749 -12.42 13.81 -38.87
CA GLU A 749 -12.54 13.26 -40.23
C GLU A 749 -11.34 13.68 -41.09
N LYS A 750 -10.92 14.96 -40.98
CA LYS A 750 -9.77 15.48 -41.74
C LYS A 750 -8.47 14.80 -41.33
N ILE A 751 -8.24 14.60 -40.01
CA ILE A 751 -7.05 13.87 -39.51
C ILE A 751 -7.07 12.44 -40.05
N GLN A 752 -8.19 11.74 -40.00
CA GLN A 752 -8.30 10.38 -40.52
C GLN A 752 -7.97 10.35 -42.03
N SER A 753 -8.52 11.28 -42.81
CA SER A 753 -8.21 11.42 -44.26
C SER A 753 -6.73 11.68 -44.52
N MET A 754 -6.06 12.50 -43.68
CA MET A 754 -4.62 12.77 -43.81
C MET A 754 -3.79 11.52 -43.48
N LEU A 755 -4.18 10.74 -42.45
CA LEU A 755 -3.51 9.48 -42.10
C LEU A 755 -3.64 8.45 -43.24
N ASP A 756 -4.81 8.35 -43.83
CA ASP A 756 -5.05 7.45 -44.98
C ASP A 756 -4.22 7.88 -46.21
N GLU A 757 -4.13 9.20 -46.48
CA GLU A 757 -3.30 9.76 -47.55
C GLU A 757 -1.80 9.49 -47.30
N ILE A 758 -1.31 9.70 -46.09
CA ILE A 758 0.08 9.38 -45.69
C ILE A 758 0.38 7.91 -45.95
N LYS A 759 -0.53 7.01 -45.54
CA LYS A 759 -0.39 5.57 -45.75
C LYS A 759 -0.34 5.21 -47.25
N ALA A 760 -1.22 5.83 -48.06
CA ALA A 760 -1.23 5.62 -49.50
C ALA A 760 0.05 6.13 -50.17
N LEU A 761 0.49 7.36 -49.80
CA LEU A 761 1.74 7.94 -50.31
C LEU A 761 2.98 7.14 -49.92
N SER A 762 3.00 6.60 -48.72
CA SER A 762 4.10 5.73 -48.26
C SER A 762 4.16 4.45 -49.11
N ALA A 763 3.02 3.81 -49.35
CA ALA A 763 2.95 2.60 -50.18
C ALA A 763 3.33 2.90 -51.64
N GLU A 764 2.91 4.04 -52.19
CA GLU A 764 3.28 4.49 -53.55
C GLU A 764 4.76 4.80 -53.66
N ASN A 765 5.34 5.45 -52.63
CA ASN A 765 6.78 5.72 -52.58
C ASN A 765 7.61 4.41 -52.55
N GLU A 766 7.21 3.41 -51.77
CA GLU A 766 7.86 2.09 -51.83
C GLU A 766 7.73 1.45 -53.21
N LYS A 767 6.55 1.48 -53.81
CA LYS A 767 6.33 0.95 -55.14
C LYS A 767 7.17 1.67 -56.22
N LEU A 768 7.30 2.99 -56.12
CA LEU A 768 8.14 3.77 -57.03
C LEU A 768 9.61 3.47 -56.85
N LYS A 769 10.09 3.30 -55.59
CA LYS A 769 11.46 2.86 -55.31
C LYS A 769 11.74 1.48 -55.91
N ASP A 770 10.82 0.54 -55.78
CA ASP A 770 10.93 -0.78 -56.39
C ASP A 770 10.96 -0.71 -57.92
N GLN A 771 10.16 0.17 -58.55
CA GLN A 771 10.16 0.37 -59.99
C GLN A 771 11.47 0.98 -60.51
N ILE A 772 12.03 1.97 -59.78
CA ILE A 772 13.33 2.55 -60.09
C ILE A 772 14.42 1.47 -60.03
N ALA A 773 14.46 0.71 -58.95
CA ALA A 773 15.41 -0.40 -58.77
C ALA A 773 15.28 -1.43 -59.91
N LYS A 774 14.08 -1.76 -60.36
CA LYS A 774 13.83 -2.67 -61.50
C LYS A 774 14.21 -2.09 -62.87
N SER A 775 14.06 -0.77 -63.08
CA SER A 775 14.41 -0.14 -64.36
C SER A 775 15.93 -0.03 -64.56
N GLU A 776 16.67 0.23 -63.46
CA GLU A 776 18.14 0.23 -63.48
C GLU A 776 18.72 -1.18 -63.80
N VAL A 777 17.92 -2.24 -63.57
CA VAL A 777 18.31 -3.65 -63.82
C VAL A 777 18.24 -4.06 -65.29
N ALA A 778 17.48 -3.36 -66.13
CA ALA A 778 17.36 -3.75 -67.56
C ALA A 778 18.68 -3.61 -68.33
N ASP A 779 19.52 -2.62 -68.00
CA ASP A 779 20.85 -2.37 -68.60
C ASP A 779 21.99 -3.17 -67.98
N VAL A 780 21.70 -4.00 -67.03
CA VAL A 780 22.77 -4.64 -66.18
C VAL A 780 23.24 -5.99 -66.73
N MET A 781 22.43 -6.67 -67.49
CA MET A 781 22.80 -7.97 -68.07
C MET A 781 23.96 -7.88 -69.08
N ASP A 782 24.28 -6.72 -69.58
CA ASP A 782 25.48 -6.49 -70.40
C ASP A 782 26.79 -6.47 -69.60
N GLN A 783 26.71 -6.44 -68.27
CA GLN A 783 27.89 -6.48 -67.34
C GLN A 783 28.25 -7.90 -66.91
N VAL A 784 27.59 -8.91 -67.40
CA VAL A 784 27.93 -10.32 -67.10
C VAL A 784 29.34 -10.64 -67.57
N VAL A 785 30.12 -11.19 -66.61
CA VAL A 785 31.51 -11.66 -66.87
C VAL A 785 31.55 -13.18 -66.81
N GLU A 786 32.13 -13.81 -67.82
CA GLU A 786 32.27 -15.28 -67.84
C GLU A 786 33.40 -15.76 -66.94
N ALA A 787 33.13 -16.85 -66.22
CA ALA A 787 34.03 -17.54 -65.30
C ALA A 787 33.92 -19.05 -65.56
N GLY A 788 34.63 -19.57 -66.55
CA GLY A 788 34.49 -20.98 -66.98
C GLY A 788 33.06 -21.21 -67.53
N ASP A 789 32.39 -22.22 -67.01
CA ASP A 789 31.00 -22.53 -67.37
C ASP A 789 29.94 -21.68 -66.58
N TYR A 790 30.40 -20.75 -65.75
CA TYR A 790 29.59 -19.95 -64.87
C TYR A 790 29.62 -18.45 -65.26
N LYS A 791 28.68 -17.69 -64.75
CA LYS A 791 28.54 -16.25 -64.97
C LYS A 791 28.71 -15.47 -63.67
N VAL A 792 29.41 -14.35 -63.67
CA VAL A 792 29.55 -13.43 -62.55
C VAL A 792 28.98 -12.10 -62.99
N LEU A 793 28.04 -11.61 -62.24
CA LEU A 793 27.32 -10.35 -62.54
C LEU A 793 27.60 -9.31 -61.41
N PRO A 794 28.54 -8.38 -61.61
CA PRO A 794 28.72 -7.23 -60.70
C PRO A 794 27.77 -6.10 -61.06
N VAL A 795 27.05 -5.56 -60.08
CA VAL A 795 26.08 -4.44 -60.27
C VAL A 795 26.27 -3.40 -59.18
N SER A 796 26.27 -2.13 -59.58
CA SER A 796 26.22 -1.00 -58.67
C SER A 796 24.89 -0.29 -58.86
N VAL A 797 24.19 -0.08 -57.75
CA VAL A 797 22.88 0.69 -57.71
C VAL A 797 23.02 1.84 -56.71
N LYS A 798 22.06 2.76 -56.72
CA LYS A 798 22.01 3.87 -55.78
C LYS A 798 20.72 3.84 -54.96
N ASP A 799 20.78 4.25 -53.72
CA ASP A 799 19.63 4.44 -52.82
C ASP A 799 18.74 3.20 -52.63
N VAL A 800 19.35 1.98 -52.73
CA VAL A 800 18.65 0.70 -52.54
C VAL A 800 19.04 0.14 -51.18
N ASP A 801 18.06 -0.03 -50.28
CA ASP A 801 18.30 -0.62 -48.95
C ASP A 801 18.66 -2.11 -49.01
N MET A 802 19.09 -2.67 -47.90
CA MET A 802 19.57 -4.05 -47.83
C MET A 802 18.48 -5.07 -48.16
N ASN A 803 17.21 -4.81 -47.88
CA ASN A 803 16.12 -5.73 -48.16
C ASN A 803 15.76 -5.72 -49.65
N ALA A 804 15.67 -4.54 -50.24
CA ALA A 804 15.46 -4.37 -51.67
C ALA A 804 16.65 -4.90 -52.47
N LEU A 805 17.88 -4.71 -51.96
CA LEU A 805 19.09 -5.25 -52.60
C LEU A 805 19.11 -6.78 -52.57
N ARG A 806 18.58 -7.40 -51.50
CA ARG A 806 18.44 -8.87 -51.44
C ARG A 806 17.43 -9.39 -52.45
N THR A 807 16.27 -8.77 -52.58
CA THR A 807 15.25 -9.12 -53.54
C THR A 807 15.81 -9.01 -54.97
N LEU A 808 16.54 -7.92 -55.24
CA LEU A 808 17.22 -7.71 -56.52
C LEU A 808 18.26 -8.79 -56.80
N GLY A 809 19.02 -9.20 -55.78
CA GLY A 809 20.00 -10.27 -55.90
C GLY A 809 19.37 -11.62 -56.24
N ASP A 810 18.23 -11.95 -55.67
CA ASP A 810 17.50 -13.19 -55.98
C ASP A 810 16.89 -13.14 -57.40
N ASP A 811 16.37 -11.99 -57.82
CA ASP A 811 15.83 -11.79 -59.19
C ASP A 811 16.93 -11.93 -60.26
N LEU A 812 18.11 -11.31 -60.01
CA LEU A 812 19.25 -11.39 -60.94
C LEU A 812 19.88 -12.77 -60.94
N LYS A 813 19.95 -13.46 -59.83
CA LYS A 813 20.39 -14.85 -59.71
C LYS A 813 19.53 -15.77 -60.58
N GLY A 814 18.18 -15.55 -60.63
CA GLY A 814 17.28 -16.27 -61.51
C GLY A 814 17.55 -15.99 -63.01
N LYS A 815 17.97 -14.76 -63.34
CA LYS A 815 18.21 -14.32 -64.77
C LYS A 815 19.54 -14.77 -65.31
N ILE A 816 20.62 -14.82 -64.50
CA ILE A 816 21.94 -15.30 -64.98
C ILE A 816 21.95 -16.78 -65.22
N GLY A 817 21.05 -17.56 -64.62
CA GLY A 817 20.94 -19.01 -64.78
C GLY A 817 21.87 -19.73 -63.84
N SER A 818 23.20 -19.65 -64.05
CA SER A 818 24.24 -20.36 -63.28
C SER A 818 25.40 -19.40 -62.98
N GLY A 819 25.71 -19.14 -61.70
CA GLY A 819 26.80 -18.25 -61.33
C GLY A 819 26.63 -17.46 -60.03
N VAL A 820 27.30 -16.32 -59.95
CA VAL A 820 27.37 -15.44 -58.80
C VAL A 820 26.90 -14.02 -59.17
N VAL A 821 26.02 -13.45 -58.35
CA VAL A 821 25.58 -12.05 -58.46
C VAL A 821 26.20 -11.27 -57.29
N ILE A 822 26.80 -10.13 -57.60
CA ILE A 822 27.49 -9.26 -56.64
C ILE A 822 26.84 -7.86 -56.79
N LEU A 823 26.14 -7.41 -55.77
CA LEU A 823 25.48 -6.11 -55.78
C LEU A 823 26.11 -5.19 -54.73
N ALA A 824 26.22 -3.92 -55.09
CA ALA A 824 26.63 -2.84 -54.26
C ALA A 824 25.62 -1.67 -54.37
N SER A 825 25.22 -1.09 -53.25
CA SER A 825 24.36 0.10 -53.24
C SER A 825 25.05 1.23 -52.46
N ASP A 826 25.11 2.40 -53.06
CA ASP A 826 25.48 3.63 -52.41
C ASP A 826 24.21 4.28 -51.80
N MET A 827 24.22 4.44 -50.47
CA MET A 827 23.15 5.00 -49.65
C MET A 827 23.49 6.39 -49.08
N GLY A 828 24.18 7.19 -49.88
CA GLY A 828 24.57 8.56 -49.47
C GLY A 828 25.59 8.60 -48.35
N GLY A 829 26.66 7.81 -48.42
CA GLY A 829 27.74 7.72 -47.45
C GLY A 829 27.80 6.40 -46.68
N LYS A 830 26.80 5.51 -46.88
CA LYS A 830 26.84 4.12 -46.45
C LYS A 830 26.77 3.21 -47.65
N VAL A 831 27.45 2.11 -47.59
CA VAL A 831 27.49 1.11 -48.67
C VAL A 831 26.83 -0.18 -48.17
N ASN A 832 25.89 -0.70 -48.95
CA ASN A 832 25.35 -2.03 -48.76
C ASN A 832 25.94 -2.97 -49.84
N LEU A 833 26.44 -4.12 -49.46
CA LEU A 833 26.91 -5.14 -50.36
C LEU A 833 26.17 -6.44 -50.12
N ILE A 834 25.85 -7.12 -51.22
CA ILE A 834 25.31 -8.50 -51.16
C ILE A 834 25.93 -9.34 -52.24
N VAL A 835 26.22 -10.58 -51.94
CA VAL A 835 26.67 -11.60 -52.88
C VAL A 835 25.73 -12.78 -52.79
N THR A 836 25.17 -13.19 -53.90
CA THR A 836 24.33 -14.41 -53.99
C THR A 836 24.92 -15.37 -55.04
N ALA A 837 24.88 -16.65 -54.76
CA ALA A 837 25.37 -17.68 -55.71
C ALA A 837 24.28 -18.75 -55.96
N THR A 838 24.23 -19.28 -57.13
CA THR A 838 23.36 -20.40 -57.49
C THR A 838 23.87 -21.70 -56.88
N ASP A 839 23.02 -22.69 -56.70
CA ASP A 839 23.37 -23.94 -55.97
C ASP A 839 24.41 -24.76 -56.72
N ASP A 840 24.44 -24.70 -58.04
CA ASP A 840 25.44 -25.33 -58.89
C ASP A 840 26.79 -24.61 -58.80
N ALA A 841 26.83 -23.29 -58.80
CA ALA A 841 28.04 -22.53 -58.57
C ALA A 841 28.65 -22.78 -57.16
N VAL A 842 27.78 -22.90 -56.15
CA VAL A 842 28.23 -23.27 -54.80
C VAL A 842 28.88 -24.70 -54.79
N LYS A 843 28.30 -25.65 -55.51
CA LYS A 843 28.86 -26.99 -55.62
C LYS A 843 30.19 -26.99 -56.38
N ALA A 844 30.37 -26.04 -57.32
CA ALA A 844 31.62 -25.85 -58.05
C ALA A 844 32.73 -25.20 -57.24
N GLY A 845 32.42 -24.58 -56.11
CA GLY A 845 33.39 -23.97 -55.20
C GLY A 845 33.09 -22.51 -54.84
N ALA A 846 32.07 -21.89 -55.40
CA ALA A 846 31.71 -20.50 -55.08
C ALA A 846 31.27 -20.38 -53.63
N HIS A 847 31.80 -19.37 -52.95
CA HIS A 847 31.51 -19.12 -51.54
C HIS A 847 31.28 -17.63 -51.29
N ALA A 848 30.00 -17.20 -51.30
CA ALA A 848 29.59 -15.80 -51.15
C ALA A 848 30.20 -15.13 -49.90
N GLY A 849 30.31 -15.85 -48.77
CA GLY A 849 30.92 -15.31 -47.55
C GLY A 849 32.40 -14.98 -47.68
N LYS A 850 33.17 -15.71 -48.51
CA LYS A 850 34.57 -15.37 -48.78
C LYS A 850 34.71 -14.21 -49.74
N ILE A 851 33.91 -14.18 -50.78
CA ILE A 851 33.86 -13.09 -51.77
C ILE A 851 33.53 -11.77 -51.06
N ILE A 852 32.47 -11.74 -50.27
CA ILE A 852 32.02 -10.50 -49.65
C ILE A 852 32.94 -9.97 -48.54
N LYS A 853 33.69 -10.84 -47.89
CA LYS A 853 34.64 -10.46 -46.84
C LYS A 853 35.78 -9.61 -47.39
N GLU A 854 36.34 -9.98 -48.50
CA GLU A 854 37.41 -9.23 -49.16
C GLU A 854 36.85 -7.95 -49.83
N ALA A 855 35.70 -8.02 -50.48
CA ALA A 855 35.05 -6.86 -51.09
C ALA A 855 34.66 -5.79 -50.04
N ALA A 856 34.18 -6.20 -48.90
CA ALA A 856 33.76 -5.31 -47.84
C ALA A 856 34.89 -4.49 -47.23
N ALA A 857 36.10 -5.01 -47.19
CA ALA A 857 37.29 -4.33 -46.70
C ALA A 857 37.57 -3.06 -47.54
N LEU A 858 37.33 -3.09 -48.88
CA LEU A 858 37.59 -1.96 -49.81
C LEU A 858 36.58 -0.82 -49.67
N VAL A 859 35.41 -1.11 -49.14
CA VAL A 859 34.38 -0.09 -48.82
C VAL A 859 34.42 0.34 -47.35
N GLY A 860 35.50 -0.02 -46.61
CA GLY A 860 35.67 0.36 -45.21
C GLY A 860 34.59 -0.28 -44.29
N GLY A 861 34.27 -1.53 -44.53
CA GLY A 861 33.26 -2.29 -43.83
C GLY A 861 33.64 -3.72 -43.54
N GLY A 862 32.67 -4.48 -43.09
CA GLY A 862 32.78 -5.89 -42.82
C GLY A 862 31.46 -6.61 -42.99
N GLY A 863 31.54 -7.91 -43.25
CA GLY A 863 30.37 -8.73 -43.45
C GLY A 863 30.72 -10.22 -43.57
N GLY A 864 29.73 -11.02 -43.84
CA GLY A 864 29.87 -12.46 -43.99
C GLY A 864 28.53 -13.11 -44.30
N GLY A 865 28.58 -14.43 -44.42
CA GLY A 865 27.37 -15.19 -44.74
C GLY A 865 27.67 -16.64 -45.10
N ARG A 866 26.69 -17.29 -45.61
CA ARG A 866 26.73 -18.69 -46.06
C ARG A 866 27.30 -18.77 -47.49
N PRO A 867 27.71 -19.95 -47.95
CA PRO A 867 28.21 -20.10 -49.32
C PRO A 867 27.26 -19.58 -50.44
N ASN A 868 25.96 -19.70 -50.23
CA ASN A 868 24.97 -19.30 -51.22
C ASN A 868 24.52 -17.80 -51.08
N MET A 869 24.76 -17.17 -49.97
CA MET A 869 24.39 -15.77 -49.74
C MET A 869 25.22 -15.15 -48.62
N ALA A 870 25.73 -13.94 -48.84
CA ALA A 870 26.40 -13.15 -47.81
C ALA A 870 26.11 -11.65 -48.01
N GLN A 871 26.20 -10.91 -46.89
CA GLN A 871 25.93 -9.46 -46.91
C GLN A 871 26.99 -8.71 -46.06
N ALA A 872 27.22 -7.45 -46.47
CA ALA A 872 28.15 -6.58 -45.75
C ALA A 872 27.69 -5.12 -45.81
N GLY A 873 28.14 -4.31 -44.84
CA GLY A 873 27.99 -2.88 -44.87
C GLY A 873 29.34 -2.18 -44.88
N GLY A 874 29.42 -0.98 -45.48
CA GLY A 874 30.60 -0.15 -45.51
C GLY A 874 30.31 1.35 -45.31
N LYS A 875 31.40 2.13 -45.20
CA LYS A 875 31.32 3.62 -45.00
C LYS A 875 32.00 4.42 -46.09
N ASN A 876 32.51 3.76 -47.15
CA ASN A 876 33.27 4.40 -48.24
C ASN A 876 32.62 4.09 -49.60
N PRO A 877 31.67 4.91 -50.11
CA PRO A 877 31.06 4.69 -51.42
C PRO A 877 32.07 4.75 -52.58
N ALA A 878 33.13 5.55 -52.46
CA ALA A 878 34.17 5.63 -53.49
C ALA A 878 34.92 4.31 -53.74
N GLY A 879 34.86 3.37 -52.79
CA GLY A 879 35.46 2.05 -52.87
C GLY A 879 34.58 1.00 -53.60
N ILE A 880 33.31 1.32 -53.97
CA ILE A 880 32.37 0.36 -54.54
C ILE A 880 32.93 -0.28 -55.80
N LYS A 881 33.52 0.54 -56.74
CA LYS A 881 34.06 0.02 -57.97
C LYS A 881 35.17 -1.02 -57.73
N ALA A 882 36.12 -0.67 -56.89
CA ALA A 882 37.21 -1.57 -56.50
C ALA A 882 36.71 -2.86 -55.77
N ALA A 883 35.68 -2.70 -54.95
CA ALA A 883 35.06 -3.82 -54.24
C ALA A 883 34.36 -4.80 -55.20
N LEU A 884 33.65 -4.30 -56.22
CA LEU A 884 33.02 -5.12 -57.24
C LEU A 884 34.06 -5.82 -58.13
N GLU A 885 35.13 -5.11 -58.56
CA GLU A 885 36.23 -5.69 -59.33
C GLU A 885 36.95 -6.81 -58.57
N LYS A 886 37.25 -6.60 -57.26
CA LYS A 886 37.87 -7.61 -56.42
C LYS A 886 36.96 -8.81 -56.15
N ALA A 887 35.67 -8.55 -55.96
CA ALA A 887 34.65 -9.60 -55.79
C ALA A 887 34.53 -10.49 -57.06
N VAL A 888 34.60 -9.90 -58.27
CA VAL A 888 34.62 -10.64 -59.52
C VAL A 888 35.91 -11.48 -59.64
N GLU A 889 37.07 -10.93 -59.30
CA GLU A 889 38.34 -11.65 -59.29
C GLU A 889 38.26 -12.91 -58.43
N ILE A 890 37.80 -12.76 -57.18
CA ILE A 890 37.71 -13.87 -56.22
C ILE A 890 36.64 -14.90 -56.67
N ALA A 891 35.52 -14.43 -57.27
CA ALA A 891 34.50 -15.31 -57.80
C ALA A 891 35.03 -16.18 -58.95
N LYS A 892 35.87 -15.57 -59.83
CA LYS A 892 36.56 -16.33 -60.93
C LYS A 892 37.59 -17.32 -60.42
N GLU A 893 38.29 -17.03 -59.35
CA GLU A 893 39.25 -17.97 -58.75
C GLU A 893 38.58 -19.17 -58.07
N GLN A 894 37.33 -19.03 -57.69
CA GLN A 894 36.56 -20.05 -56.99
C GLN A 894 35.75 -20.97 -57.95
N LEU A 895 35.42 -20.45 -59.12
CA LEU A 895 34.67 -21.15 -60.18
C LEU A 895 35.61 -21.66 -61.26
#